data_a51d31740cc89b712d9ec1f9785159f7
#
_entry.id   a51d31740cc89b712d9ec1f9785159f7
#
_cell.length_a   1.000
_cell.length_b   1.000
_cell.length_c   1.000
_cell.angle_alpha   90.00
_cell.angle_beta   90.00
_cell.angle_gamma   90.00
#
_symmetry.space_group_name_H-M   'P 1'
#
loop_
_entity.id
_entity.type
_entity.pdbx_description
1 polymer ?
#
loop_
_entity_poly.entity_id
_entity_poly.type
_entity_poly.pdbx_seq_one_letter_code
_entity_poly.pdbx_strand_id
1 'polypeptide(L)'
;MLWISRAALRWPVPTLLLFLLGSAVAAAGLFRLEVRTDGAAIYPQGDATVERTLRDRETFLEPDQIILLVSSRPGGPAVASPAGFRFLRRTYFEMRKLPGVSSFGVHSLADMVEPPPPGKLQIVTPLDEIPDDPAAFAGLLARIRRIPVAAGIFLSRDGRAAPFYIPLAKGADRREVIRDLESWRAARAAAPFELRITGPVAAEAVLGEAVLRDLTRLVPVMVAALALLLGVALRTPVGVIAPLAQVLATLLWTLGLMGWAGVPVTLVTTILPVLLMAMSMTDEIHLHERIQHRLAAIPREVPARERLLAATEGSFADIASPLILTSLTTAAGSYSFLGAAMAPLRDLGLFAGSGLLLAMLFTFSLVPALIAVLPPRWAERRSRERPRRDLDLERRFSARARAFALTGAALLALAIPGLFRLRVQDSWIDNFDPRSPLVAAERIFNRSFWGSYRFDVVFTGPEREFFWTARGVALLEDFDRLARAAPHVGGWLGPLQYLEVGARAQGDELPISRLPPVSVKGTGQIIEILAIRISLRQYLTADQSTARVRLFVPSADYARGRELRAWLERRLPALAARHGARVHVSGDVPVGLAVVGSIVGNQLSSIGWTAATIALMLLVAFRSPRWTAVLMAPVLAATLLLFGALGYAGVPLGIATSMFAALTLGAGVDFALHYVHAYRRERRAGRPHDEAVLATLRTAGRGVLWNAVVLACGFSVLAVSAIKPNASLGLLLAAAMLVSYATTVGLLPEILRRWGGES
;
A
#
# COMPACT_ATOMS: atom_id res chain seq x y z
N MET A 1 26.12 -12.61 22.68
CA MET A 1 25.15 -13.63 22.19
C MET A 1 25.48 -15.06 22.62
N LEU A 2 26.71 -15.58 22.43
CA LEU A 2 27.06 -16.96 22.84
C LEU A 2 26.85 -17.26 24.33
N TRP A 3 27.05 -16.30 25.24
CA TRP A 3 26.75 -16.48 26.66
C TRP A 3 25.25 -16.66 26.93
N ILE A 4 24.37 -16.04 26.12
CA ILE A 4 22.91 -16.21 26.21
C ILE A 4 22.52 -17.64 25.88
N SER A 5 23.05 -18.19 24.77
CA SER A 5 22.73 -19.58 24.36
C SER A 5 23.25 -20.60 25.38
N ARG A 6 24.44 -20.38 25.97
CA ARG A 6 24.96 -21.20 27.06
C ARG A 6 24.09 -21.12 28.31
N ALA A 7 23.67 -19.93 28.72
CA ALA A 7 22.79 -19.74 29.87
C ALA A 7 21.42 -20.43 29.63
N ALA A 8 20.86 -20.31 28.44
CA ALA A 8 19.59 -20.94 28.07
C ALA A 8 19.68 -22.48 28.03
N LEU A 9 20.82 -23.05 27.59
CA LEU A 9 21.07 -24.50 27.66
C LEU A 9 21.24 -24.99 29.10
N ARG A 10 21.90 -24.19 29.96
CA ARG A 10 22.16 -24.54 31.39
C ARG A 10 20.89 -24.39 32.23
N TRP A 11 20.08 -23.38 31.97
CA TRP A 11 18.91 -23.04 32.77
C TRP A 11 17.65 -22.90 31.87
N PRO A 12 17.21 -24.00 31.20
CA PRO A 12 16.16 -23.92 30.21
C PRO A 12 14.80 -23.57 30.82
N VAL A 13 14.44 -24.12 31.99
CA VAL A 13 13.14 -23.87 32.63
C VAL A 13 12.98 -22.40 33.04
N PRO A 14 13.92 -21.75 33.76
CA PRO A 14 13.86 -20.33 34.07
C PRO A 14 13.78 -19.46 32.79
N THR A 15 14.52 -19.82 31.74
CA THR A 15 14.46 -19.10 30.45
C THR A 15 13.07 -19.18 29.83
N LEU A 16 12.46 -20.36 29.80
CA LEU A 16 11.10 -20.54 29.28
C LEU A 16 10.04 -19.83 30.12
N LEU A 17 10.17 -19.81 31.44
CA LEU A 17 9.25 -19.07 32.32
C LEU A 17 9.34 -17.57 32.11
N LEU A 18 10.57 -17.02 32.03
CA LEU A 18 10.76 -15.59 31.65
C LEU A 18 10.14 -15.27 30.32
N PHE A 19 10.28 -16.20 29.36
CA PHE A 19 9.72 -16.05 28.03
C PHE A 19 8.19 -16.06 28.03
N LEU A 20 7.57 -16.96 28.81
CA LEU A 20 6.11 -17.00 28.98
C LEU A 20 5.58 -15.73 29.66
N LEU A 21 6.26 -15.21 30.66
CA LEU A 21 5.89 -13.95 31.31
C LEU A 21 5.95 -12.78 30.32
N GLY A 22 7.05 -12.66 29.58
CA GLY A 22 7.17 -11.63 28.53
C GLY A 22 6.12 -11.78 27.43
N SER A 23 5.79 -13.02 27.06
CA SER A 23 4.73 -13.29 26.08
C SER A 23 3.34 -12.93 26.59
N ALA A 24 3.05 -13.08 27.88
CA ALA A 24 1.81 -12.62 28.50
C ALA A 24 1.69 -11.08 28.45
N VAL A 25 2.80 -10.37 28.73
CA VAL A 25 2.85 -8.91 28.61
C VAL A 25 2.65 -8.48 27.16
N ALA A 26 3.32 -9.14 26.21
CA ALA A 26 3.13 -8.86 24.79
C ALA A 26 1.70 -9.13 24.33
N ALA A 27 1.09 -10.23 24.78
CA ALA A 27 -0.30 -10.57 24.48
C ALA A 27 -1.28 -9.50 25.00
N ALA A 28 -1.02 -8.90 26.17
CA ALA A 28 -1.82 -7.78 26.67
C ALA A 28 -1.78 -6.56 25.72
N GLY A 29 -0.66 -6.34 25.03
CA GLY A 29 -0.54 -5.30 24.01
C GLY A 29 -1.45 -5.51 22.79
N LEU A 30 -1.72 -6.78 22.41
CA LEU A 30 -2.62 -7.06 21.28
C LEU A 30 -4.03 -6.52 21.48
N PHE A 31 -4.54 -6.46 22.71
CA PHE A 31 -5.86 -5.89 23.02
C PHE A 31 -5.93 -4.38 22.80
N ARG A 32 -4.77 -3.71 22.67
CA ARG A 32 -4.67 -2.27 22.36
C ARG A 32 -4.41 -2.00 20.88
N LEU A 33 -4.24 -3.06 20.09
CA LEU A 33 -3.91 -2.92 18.68
C LEU A 33 -5.14 -2.53 17.87
N GLU A 34 -5.10 -1.35 17.29
CA GLU A 34 -6.15 -0.82 16.45
C GLU A 34 -5.87 -1.08 14.98
N VAL A 35 -6.93 -1.23 14.17
CA VAL A 35 -6.83 -1.30 12.70
C VAL A 35 -7.31 0.03 12.12
N ARG A 36 -6.40 0.71 11.41
CA ARG A 36 -6.64 2.02 10.82
C ARG A 36 -6.51 1.96 9.30
N THR A 37 -7.59 2.28 8.60
CA THR A 37 -7.69 2.16 7.14
C THR A 37 -8.05 3.47 6.46
N ASP A 38 -7.94 4.60 7.18
CA ASP A 38 -8.19 5.91 6.58
C ASP A 38 -7.15 6.20 5.48
N GLY A 39 -7.64 6.73 4.36
CA GLY A 39 -6.78 7.05 3.21
C GLY A 39 -5.75 8.14 3.52
N ALA A 40 -5.98 8.95 4.55
CA ALA A 40 -5.04 10.00 4.96
C ALA A 40 -3.78 9.43 5.63
N ALA A 41 -3.82 8.21 6.12
CA ALA A 41 -2.65 7.57 6.74
C ALA A 41 -1.44 7.47 5.79
N ILE A 42 -1.67 7.35 4.48
CA ILE A 42 -0.61 7.26 3.47
C ILE A 42 -0.11 8.61 2.97
N TYR A 43 -0.67 9.72 3.44
CA TYR A 43 -0.23 11.03 2.99
C TYR A 43 1.18 11.35 3.49
N PRO A 44 2.06 11.88 2.61
CA PRO A 44 3.40 12.29 3.02
C PRO A 44 3.32 13.45 4.01
N GLN A 45 3.98 13.28 5.16
CA GLN A 45 4.02 14.29 6.21
C GLN A 45 4.91 15.46 5.80
N GLY A 46 4.46 16.68 6.11
CA GLY A 46 5.18 17.93 5.78
C GLY A 46 5.10 18.34 4.31
N ASP A 47 4.32 17.62 3.47
CA ASP A 47 4.07 18.08 2.10
C ASP A 47 3.07 19.24 2.07
N ALA A 48 3.49 20.36 1.49
CA ALA A 48 2.68 21.58 1.45
C ALA A 48 1.36 21.40 0.68
N THR A 49 1.28 20.51 -0.30
CA THR A 49 0.05 20.23 -1.05
C THR A 49 -0.95 19.47 -0.20
N VAL A 50 -0.46 18.49 0.57
CA VAL A 50 -1.26 17.73 1.53
C VAL A 50 -1.82 18.66 2.61
N GLU A 51 -0.96 19.45 3.23
CA GLU A 51 -1.37 20.39 4.29
C GLU A 51 -2.39 21.42 3.80
N ARG A 52 -2.23 21.94 2.57
CA ARG A 52 -3.21 22.83 1.95
C ARG A 52 -4.54 22.12 1.73
N THR A 53 -4.51 20.91 1.21
CA THR A 53 -5.73 20.13 0.96
C THR A 53 -6.49 19.85 2.25
N LEU A 54 -5.80 19.52 3.34
CA LEU A 54 -6.43 19.28 4.64
C LEU A 54 -7.06 20.57 5.20
N ARG A 55 -6.34 21.71 5.12
CA ARG A 55 -6.87 23.03 5.51
C ARG A 55 -8.06 23.44 4.67
N ASP A 56 -8.03 23.22 3.36
CA ASP A 56 -9.14 23.55 2.46
C ASP A 56 -10.38 22.71 2.78
N ARG A 57 -10.22 21.42 3.13
CA ARG A 57 -11.35 20.59 3.59
C ARG A 57 -12.04 21.16 4.83
N GLU A 58 -11.27 21.66 5.79
CA GLU A 58 -11.81 22.33 6.99
C GLU A 58 -12.45 23.68 6.65
N THR A 59 -11.76 24.51 5.84
CA THR A 59 -12.21 25.84 5.43
C THR A 59 -13.55 25.79 4.70
N PHE A 60 -13.72 24.81 3.81
CA PHE A 60 -14.93 24.64 3.01
C PHE A 60 -15.91 23.61 3.58
N LEU A 61 -15.75 23.24 4.85
CA LEU A 61 -16.65 22.35 5.60
C LEU A 61 -17.00 21.07 4.81
N GLU A 62 -16.02 20.48 4.16
CA GLU A 62 -16.23 19.30 3.31
C GLU A 62 -16.51 18.06 4.16
N PRO A 63 -17.72 17.48 4.09
CA PRO A 63 -18.07 16.32 4.90
C PRO A 63 -17.46 15.05 4.30
N ASP A 64 -17.25 14.05 5.15
CA ASP A 64 -17.09 12.69 4.69
C ASP A 64 -18.39 12.23 4.03
N GLN A 65 -18.28 11.60 2.85
CA GLN A 65 -19.46 11.20 2.09
C GLN A 65 -19.34 9.80 1.50
N ILE A 66 -20.48 9.11 1.45
CA ILE A 66 -20.68 7.87 0.72
C ILE A 66 -21.40 8.21 -0.58
N ILE A 67 -21.11 7.49 -1.65
CA ILE A 67 -21.80 7.61 -2.92
C ILE A 67 -22.61 6.34 -3.18
N LEU A 68 -23.95 6.49 -3.27
CA LEU A 68 -24.82 5.43 -3.76
C LEU A 68 -25.10 5.68 -5.24
N LEU A 69 -24.61 4.82 -6.10
CA LEU A 69 -24.83 4.88 -7.53
C LEU A 69 -26.03 4.00 -7.93
N VAL A 70 -27.04 4.61 -8.47
CA VAL A 70 -28.20 3.94 -9.09
C VAL A 70 -27.94 3.84 -10.59
N SER A 71 -27.97 2.66 -11.17
CA SER A 71 -27.73 2.45 -12.61
C SER A 71 -28.73 1.47 -13.22
N SER A 72 -29.00 1.64 -14.52
CA SER A 72 -29.85 0.73 -15.29
C SER A 72 -29.23 -0.65 -15.38
N ARG A 73 -30.02 -1.69 -15.19
CA ARG A 73 -29.61 -3.07 -15.50
C ARG A 73 -29.46 -3.24 -17.03
N PRO A 74 -28.65 -4.20 -17.51
CA PRO A 74 -28.67 -4.58 -18.92
C PRO A 74 -30.07 -4.97 -19.37
N GLY A 75 -30.61 -4.33 -20.43
CA GLY A 75 -31.98 -4.54 -20.90
C GLY A 75 -33.10 -3.95 -20.01
N GLY A 76 -32.76 -3.35 -18.87
CA GLY A 76 -33.71 -2.70 -17.97
C GLY A 76 -34.04 -1.25 -18.33
N PRO A 77 -35.01 -0.63 -17.60
CA PRO A 77 -35.42 0.74 -17.86
C PRO A 77 -34.26 1.73 -17.62
N ALA A 78 -34.26 2.83 -18.39
CA ALA A 78 -33.33 3.91 -18.14
C ALA A 78 -33.64 4.59 -16.79
N VAL A 79 -32.57 5.07 -16.10
CA VAL A 79 -32.76 5.89 -14.88
C VAL A 79 -33.50 7.20 -15.24
N ALA A 80 -33.21 7.77 -16.42
CA ALA A 80 -33.93 8.90 -16.98
C ALA A 80 -35.27 8.45 -17.61
N SER A 81 -36.15 7.89 -16.81
CA SER A 81 -37.52 7.50 -17.15
C SER A 81 -38.48 7.90 -16.00
N PRO A 82 -39.80 7.99 -16.23
CA PRO A 82 -40.76 8.26 -15.15
C PRO A 82 -40.61 7.31 -13.97
N ALA A 83 -40.44 6.01 -14.24
CA ALA A 83 -40.22 5.00 -13.21
C ALA A 83 -38.88 5.21 -12.46
N GLY A 84 -37.81 5.54 -13.18
CA GLY A 84 -36.51 5.82 -12.59
C GLY A 84 -36.53 7.06 -11.71
N PHE A 85 -37.14 8.16 -12.16
CA PHE A 85 -37.24 9.39 -11.38
C PHE A 85 -38.07 9.19 -10.11
N ARG A 86 -39.18 8.43 -10.18
CA ARG A 86 -39.93 8.04 -8.97
C ARG A 86 -39.08 7.20 -8.01
N PHE A 87 -38.26 6.29 -8.55
CA PHE A 87 -37.34 5.50 -7.73
C PHE A 87 -36.28 6.40 -7.06
N LEU A 88 -35.68 7.36 -7.79
CA LEU A 88 -34.70 8.31 -7.24
C LEU A 88 -35.33 9.16 -6.14
N ARG A 89 -36.55 9.71 -6.36
CA ARG A 89 -37.26 10.50 -5.37
C ARG A 89 -37.52 9.71 -4.07
N ARG A 90 -38.00 8.49 -4.20
CA ARG A 90 -38.20 7.61 -3.03
C ARG A 90 -36.91 7.32 -2.30
N THR A 91 -35.85 6.97 -3.02
CA THR A 91 -34.52 6.70 -2.48
C THR A 91 -33.96 7.92 -1.74
N TYR A 92 -34.15 9.13 -2.28
CA TYR A 92 -33.73 10.36 -1.62
C TYR A 92 -34.31 10.50 -0.19
N PHE A 93 -35.62 10.32 -0.04
CA PHE A 93 -36.25 10.40 1.27
C PHE A 93 -35.85 9.26 2.22
N GLU A 94 -35.56 8.09 1.68
CA GLU A 94 -35.06 6.95 2.49
C GLU A 94 -33.62 7.21 2.97
N MET A 95 -32.72 7.72 2.13
CA MET A 95 -31.35 8.05 2.53
C MET A 95 -31.28 9.10 3.65
N ARG A 96 -32.13 10.09 3.60
CA ARG A 96 -32.21 11.14 4.65
C ARG A 96 -32.65 10.62 6.02
N LYS A 97 -33.26 9.45 6.08
CA LYS A 97 -33.75 8.81 7.32
C LYS A 97 -32.76 7.80 7.90
N LEU A 98 -31.67 7.48 7.16
CA LEU A 98 -30.68 6.54 7.65
C LEU A 98 -29.94 7.10 8.86
N PRO A 99 -29.73 6.31 9.93
CA PRO A 99 -28.92 6.72 11.08
C PRO A 99 -27.51 7.13 10.64
N GLY A 100 -26.96 8.13 11.29
CA GLY A 100 -25.61 8.64 11.00
C GLY A 100 -25.46 9.39 9.69
N VAL A 101 -26.53 9.60 8.92
CA VAL A 101 -26.54 10.44 7.71
C VAL A 101 -26.96 11.87 8.09
N SER A 102 -26.28 12.87 7.54
CA SER A 102 -26.71 14.27 7.65
C SER A 102 -27.92 14.51 6.74
N SER A 103 -29.10 14.64 7.35
CA SER A 103 -30.36 14.77 6.61
C SER A 103 -30.47 15.99 5.68
N PHE A 104 -29.69 17.06 5.96
CA PHE A 104 -29.67 18.29 5.16
C PHE A 104 -28.65 18.29 4.02
N GLY A 105 -27.82 17.27 3.92
CA GLY A 105 -26.72 17.25 2.98
C GLY A 105 -26.75 16.13 1.95
N VAL A 106 -27.84 15.32 1.88
CA VAL A 106 -27.98 14.33 0.81
C VAL A 106 -28.23 15.03 -0.51
N HIS A 107 -27.27 14.92 -1.43
CA HIS A 107 -27.36 15.55 -2.74
C HIS A 107 -27.59 14.53 -3.85
N SER A 108 -28.56 14.81 -4.70
CA SER A 108 -28.92 13.97 -5.85
C SER A 108 -29.73 14.79 -6.87
N LEU A 109 -30.13 14.17 -7.96
CA LEU A 109 -31.06 14.78 -8.88
C LEU A 109 -32.39 15.22 -8.21
N ALA A 110 -32.80 14.53 -7.15
CA ALA A 110 -34.03 14.81 -6.40
C ALA A 110 -33.93 16.03 -5.48
N ASP A 111 -32.73 16.48 -5.17
CA ASP A 111 -32.44 17.66 -4.32
C ASP A 111 -32.07 18.90 -5.14
N MET A 112 -31.88 18.74 -6.44
CA MET A 112 -31.45 19.81 -7.31
C MET A 112 -32.54 20.88 -7.41
N VAL A 113 -32.13 22.14 -7.32
CA VAL A 113 -33.04 23.28 -7.48
C VAL A 113 -33.04 23.75 -8.94
N GLU A 114 -34.21 23.82 -9.55
CA GLU A 114 -34.36 24.51 -10.83
C GLU A 114 -34.30 26.03 -10.60
N PRO A 115 -33.67 26.80 -11.52
CA PRO A 115 -33.78 28.25 -11.48
C PRO A 115 -35.25 28.63 -11.52
N PRO A 116 -35.75 29.43 -10.54
CA PRO A 116 -37.13 29.89 -10.55
C PRO A 116 -37.39 30.74 -11.80
N PRO A 117 -38.62 30.73 -12.31
CA PRO A 117 -38.98 31.66 -13.38
C PRO A 117 -38.78 33.12 -12.89
N PRO A 118 -38.44 34.07 -13.80
CA PRO A 118 -38.25 35.46 -13.48
C PRO A 118 -39.41 36.01 -12.63
N GLY A 119 -39.10 36.65 -11.49
CA GLY A 119 -40.08 37.23 -10.58
C GLY A 119 -40.81 36.25 -9.65
N LYS A 120 -40.46 34.96 -9.63
CA LYS A 120 -41.02 33.96 -8.72
C LYS A 120 -39.90 33.41 -7.80
N LEU A 121 -40.02 33.59 -6.50
CA LEU A 121 -39.13 33.00 -5.46
C LEU A 121 -39.63 31.61 -5.04
N GLN A 122 -40.00 30.75 -5.98
CA GLN A 122 -40.46 29.41 -5.66
C GLN A 122 -39.32 28.42 -5.91
N ILE A 123 -38.90 27.72 -4.86
CA ILE A 123 -37.94 26.62 -4.95
C ILE A 123 -38.67 25.39 -5.51
N VAL A 124 -38.36 25.02 -6.72
CA VAL A 124 -38.91 23.84 -7.40
C VAL A 124 -37.79 22.83 -7.61
N THR A 125 -38.04 21.59 -7.24
CA THR A 125 -37.11 20.49 -7.58
C THR A 125 -37.65 19.75 -8.80
N PRO A 126 -36.77 19.29 -9.72
CA PRO A 126 -37.19 18.66 -10.97
C PRO A 126 -38.03 17.39 -10.77
N LEU A 127 -37.89 16.74 -9.61
CA LEU A 127 -38.60 15.49 -9.29
C LEU A 127 -39.83 15.70 -8.37
N ASP A 128 -40.27 16.92 -8.12
CA ASP A 128 -41.49 17.17 -7.36
C ASP A 128 -42.74 16.74 -8.16
N GLU A 129 -42.74 17.01 -9.46
CA GLU A 129 -43.78 16.57 -10.37
C GLU A 129 -43.18 15.79 -11.55
N ILE A 130 -43.43 14.49 -11.57
CA ILE A 130 -42.95 13.58 -12.61
C ILE A 130 -44.10 13.22 -13.55
N PRO A 131 -44.13 13.78 -14.79
CA PRO A 131 -45.19 13.52 -15.72
C PRO A 131 -45.17 12.05 -16.20
N ASP A 132 -46.35 11.46 -16.37
CA ASP A 132 -46.51 10.16 -17.02
C ASP A 132 -46.62 10.29 -18.56
N ASP A 133 -47.07 11.46 -19.07
CA ASP A 133 -47.11 11.75 -20.49
C ASP A 133 -45.69 11.82 -21.10
N PRO A 134 -45.39 11.05 -22.14
CA PRO A 134 -44.08 11.00 -22.77
C PRO A 134 -43.55 12.36 -23.24
N ALA A 135 -44.40 13.20 -23.78
CA ALA A 135 -44.00 14.52 -24.33
C ALA A 135 -43.66 15.48 -23.16
N ALA A 136 -44.50 15.52 -22.11
CA ALA A 136 -44.24 16.30 -20.92
C ALA A 136 -42.96 15.84 -20.18
N PHE A 137 -42.74 14.51 -20.10
CA PHE A 137 -41.50 13.95 -19.52
C PHE A 137 -40.26 14.31 -20.37
N ALA A 138 -40.36 14.27 -21.69
CA ALA A 138 -39.24 14.70 -22.56
C ALA A 138 -38.90 16.18 -22.33
N GLY A 139 -39.94 17.04 -22.13
CA GLY A 139 -39.76 18.43 -21.72
C GLY A 139 -39.04 18.62 -20.39
N LEU A 140 -39.43 17.85 -19.36
CA LEU A 140 -38.75 17.81 -18.07
C LEU A 140 -37.28 17.42 -18.24
N LEU A 141 -37.01 16.34 -18.94
CA LEU A 141 -35.64 15.84 -19.16
C LEU A 141 -34.79 16.87 -19.93
N ALA A 142 -35.35 17.56 -20.91
CA ALA A 142 -34.67 18.63 -21.64
C ALA A 142 -34.33 19.83 -20.73
N ARG A 143 -35.22 20.23 -19.81
CA ARG A 143 -34.92 21.26 -18.79
C ARG A 143 -33.78 20.83 -17.89
N ILE A 144 -33.81 19.61 -17.30
CA ILE A 144 -32.77 19.08 -16.46
C ILE A 144 -31.42 19.10 -17.20
N ARG A 145 -31.36 18.65 -18.45
CA ARG A 145 -30.11 18.60 -19.22
C ARG A 145 -29.54 19.99 -19.57
N ARG A 146 -30.34 21.04 -19.53
CA ARG A 146 -29.86 22.43 -19.70
C ARG A 146 -29.10 22.96 -18.49
N ILE A 147 -29.23 22.30 -17.31
CA ILE A 147 -28.51 22.66 -16.11
C ILE A 147 -27.17 21.91 -16.16
N PRO A 148 -26.02 22.61 -16.31
CA PRO A 148 -24.72 21.96 -16.51
C PRO A 148 -24.36 20.95 -15.40
N VAL A 149 -24.65 21.31 -14.14
CA VAL A 149 -24.39 20.47 -12.95
C VAL A 149 -25.23 19.17 -13.00
N ALA A 150 -26.47 19.25 -13.46
CA ALA A 150 -27.34 18.09 -13.56
C ALA A 150 -26.75 17.05 -14.52
N ALA A 151 -26.37 17.48 -15.72
CA ALA A 151 -25.92 16.61 -16.80
C ALA A 151 -24.49 16.07 -16.64
N GLY A 152 -23.79 16.41 -15.59
CA GLY A 152 -22.42 15.97 -15.39
C GLY A 152 -22.15 15.34 -14.02
N ILE A 153 -22.97 15.70 -13.01
CA ILE A 153 -22.79 15.25 -11.63
C ILE A 153 -23.96 14.37 -11.16
N PHE A 154 -25.22 14.74 -11.46
CA PHE A 154 -26.41 14.09 -10.89
C PHE A 154 -27.13 13.14 -11.87
N LEU A 155 -26.91 13.26 -13.16
CA LEU A 155 -27.46 12.38 -14.18
C LEU A 155 -26.38 12.09 -15.22
N SER A 156 -26.17 10.82 -15.54
CA SER A 156 -25.24 10.43 -16.60
C SER A 156 -25.66 10.97 -17.97
N ARG A 157 -24.69 11.20 -18.86
CA ARG A 157 -24.94 11.72 -20.22
C ARG A 157 -25.92 10.85 -21.01
N ASP A 158 -25.87 9.54 -20.81
CA ASP A 158 -26.74 8.55 -21.43
C ASP A 158 -28.09 8.35 -20.69
N GLY A 159 -28.28 9.01 -19.56
CA GLY A 159 -29.48 8.88 -18.74
C GLY A 159 -29.61 7.52 -18.01
N ARG A 160 -28.56 6.72 -17.95
CA ARG A 160 -28.58 5.37 -17.39
C ARG A 160 -28.06 5.25 -15.97
N ALA A 161 -27.53 6.32 -15.40
CA ALA A 161 -27.02 6.34 -14.02
C ALA A 161 -27.28 7.68 -13.32
N ALA A 162 -27.51 7.63 -12.00
CA ALA A 162 -27.64 8.79 -11.14
C ALA A 162 -27.05 8.48 -9.75
N PRO A 163 -26.16 9.32 -9.19
CA PRO A 163 -25.60 9.15 -7.88
C PRO A 163 -26.41 9.88 -6.81
N PHE A 164 -26.28 9.38 -5.58
CA PHE A 164 -26.60 10.08 -4.34
C PHE A 164 -25.29 10.32 -3.58
N TYR A 165 -25.02 11.54 -3.25
CA TYR A 165 -23.93 11.92 -2.37
C TYR A 165 -24.49 12.01 -0.96
N ILE A 166 -24.07 11.11 -0.09
CA ILE A 166 -24.63 10.91 1.25
C ILE A 166 -23.58 11.33 2.27
N PRO A 167 -23.66 12.57 2.82
CA PRO A 167 -22.72 13.02 3.81
C PRO A 167 -23.00 12.40 5.16
N LEU A 168 -21.94 12.07 5.89
CA LEU A 168 -22.03 11.56 7.25
C LEU A 168 -22.28 12.69 8.24
N ALA A 169 -23.07 12.41 9.28
CA ALA A 169 -23.20 13.29 10.40
C ALA A 169 -21.87 13.37 11.18
N LYS A 170 -21.59 14.52 11.77
CA LYS A 170 -20.36 14.71 12.56
C LYS A 170 -20.31 13.71 13.72
N GLY A 171 -19.25 12.89 13.77
CA GLY A 171 -19.08 11.86 14.80
C GLY A 171 -19.81 10.55 14.55
N ALA A 172 -20.46 10.37 13.38
CA ALA A 172 -21.08 9.09 13.04
C ALA A 172 -20.04 7.98 12.86
N ASP A 173 -20.37 6.77 13.30
CA ASP A 173 -19.56 5.59 13.03
C ASP A 173 -19.69 5.19 11.55
N ARG A 174 -18.61 5.39 10.79
CA ARG A 174 -18.54 5.08 9.35
C ARG A 174 -18.89 3.62 9.03
N ARG A 175 -18.50 2.68 9.89
CA ARG A 175 -18.72 1.23 9.68
C ARG A 175 -20.20 0.89 9.87
N GLU A 176 -20.83 1.51 10.85
CA GLU A 176 -22.25 1.32 11.13
C GLU A 176 -23.10 1.85 9.96
N VAL A 177 -22.84 3.09 9.51
CA VAL A 177 -23.58 3.68 8.39
C VAL A 177 -23.44 2.84 7.12
N ILE A 178 -22.24 2.32 6.82
CA ILE A 178 -22.03 1.45 5.64
C ILE A 178 -22.79 0.13 5.81
N ARG A 179 -22.80 -0.46 6.99
CA ARG A 179 -23.57 -1.69 7.27
C ARG A 179 -25.06 -1.49 7.07
N ASP A 180 -25.60 -0.37 7.54
CA ASP A 180 -26.99 -0.01 7.38
C ASP A 180 -27.33 0.22 5.91
N LEU A 181 -26.47 0.92 5.17
CA LEU A 181 -26.65 1.17 3.74
C LEU A 181 -26.55 -0.13 2.91
N GLU A 182 -25.65 -1.05 3.27
CA GLU A 182 -25.56 -2.38 2.64
C GLU A 182 -26.79 -3.22 2.94
N SER A 183 -27.31 -3.20 4.16
CA SER A 183 -28.56 -3.87 4.54
C SER A 183 -29.74 -3.29 3.77
N TRP A 184 -29.81 -1.96 3.65
CA TRP A 184 -30.80 -1.26 2.83
C TRP A 184 -30.74 -1.68 1.36
N ARG A 185 -29.51 -1.76 0.80
CA ARG A 185 -29.25 -2.20 -0.59
C ARG A 185 -29.66 -3.65 -0.80
N ALA A 186 -29.31 -4.55 0.13
CA ALA A 186 -29.64 -5.98 0.06
C ALA A 186 -31.16 -6.23 0.06
N ALA A 187 -31.89 -5.48 0.88
CA ALA A 187 -33.36 -5.54 0.91
C ALA A 187 -34.01 -5.11 -0.42
N ARG A 188 -33.26 -4.45 -1.32
CA ARG A 188 -33.71 -3.97 -2.62
C ARG A 188 -33.03 -4.68 -3.80
N ALA A 189 -32.51 -5.89 -3.58
CA ALA A 189 -31.82 -6.66 -4.64
C ALA A 189 -32.73 -6.92 -5.87
N ALA A 190 -34.06 -7.00 -5.68
CA ALA A 190 -35.07 -7.16 -6.74
C ALA A 190 -35.46 -5.83 -7.43
N ALA A 191 -34.91 -4.69 -7.04
CA ALA A 191 -35.23 -3.41 -7.69
C ALA A 191 -34.89 -3.44 -9.19
N PRO A 192 -35.62 -2.68 -10.03
CA PRO A 192 -35.40 -2.64 -11.49
C PRO A 192 -34.05 -1.98 -11.84
N PHE A 193 -33.40 -1.36 -10.87
CA PHE A 193 -32.10 -0.68 -11.01
C PHE A 193 -31.03 -1.42 -10.21
N GLU A 194 -29.80 -1.29 -10.65
CA GLU A 194 -28.64 -1.81 -9.94
C GLU A 194 -28.11 -0.74 -8.98
N LEU A 195 -27.88 -1.14 -7.72
CA LEU A 195 -27.44 -0.27 -6.63
C LEU A 195 -26.01 -0.61 -6.25
N ARG A 196 -25.09 0.36 -6.34
CA ARG A 196 -23.69 0.21 -5.96
C ARG A 196 -23.28 1.30 -4.99
N ILE A 197 -22.54 0.89 -3.95
CA ILE A 197 -21.98 1.80 -2.95
C ILE A 197 -20.52 2.05 -3.34
N THR A 198 -20.10 3.30 -3.36
CA THR A 198 -18.74 3.74 -3.69
C THR A 198 -18.37 5.02 -2.93
N GLY A 199 -17.23 5.59 -3.25
CA GLY A 199 -16.69 6.77 -2.58
C GLY A 199 -15.64 6.43 -1.51
N PRO A 200 -14.94 7.45 -0.96
CA PRO A 200 -13.80 7.24 -0.06
C PRO A 200 -14.14 6.42 1.19
N VAL A 201 -15.26 6.73 1.84
CA VAL A 201 -15.69 6.04 3.07
C VAL A 201 -16.02 4.57 2.82
N ALA A 202 -16.68 4.26 1.69
CA ALA A 202 -16.95 2.88 1.28
C ALA A 202 -15.67 2.11 0.99
N ALA A 203 -14.72 2.76 0.32
CA ALA A 203 -13.41 2.18 0.05
C ALA A 203 -12.63 1.85 1.34
N GLU A 204 -12.63 2.76 2.31
CA GLU A 204 -11.99 2.55 3.61
C GLU A 204 -12.61 1.36 4.37
N ALA A 205 -13.92 1.20 4.32
CA ALA A 205 -14.59 0.07 4.96
C ALA A 205 -14.22 -1.27 4.30
N VAL A 206 -14.23 -1.33 2.95
CA VAL A 206 -13.83 -2.53 2.20
C VAL A 206 -12.36 -2.88 2.47
N LEU A 207 -11.47 -1.87 2.55
CA LEU A 207 -10.07 -2.07 2.93
C LEU A 207 -9.94 -2.58 4.37
N GLY A 208 -10.73 -2.05 5.30
CA GLY A 208 -10.73 -2.50 6.68
C GLY A 208 -11.10 -3.97 6.83
N GLU A 209 -12.14 -4.41 6.12
CA GLU A 209 -12.50 -5.82 6.07
C GLU A 209 -11.42 -6.68 5.42
N ALA A 210 -10.77 -6.18 4.36
CA ALA A 210 -9.69 -6.89 3.70
C ALA A 210 -8.47 -7.05 4.63
N VAL A 211 -8.09 -6.01 5.38
CA VAL A 211 -7.02 -6.06 6.39
C VAL A 211 -7.31 -7.10 7.46
N LEU A 212 -8.52 -7.09 8.04
CA LEU A 212 -8.91 -8.08 9.05
C LEU A 212 -8.93 -9.51 8.49
N ARG A 213 -9.41 -9.68 7.28
CA ARG A 213 -9.42 -10.97 6.57
C ARG A 213 -8.00 -11.49 6.33
N ASP A 214 -7.10 -10.61 5.92
CA ASP A 214 -5.70 -10.96 5.71
C ASP A 214 -5.03 -11.38 7.02
N LEU A 215 -5.17 -10.61 8.10
CA LEU A 215 -4.61 -10.95 9.40
C LEU A 215 -5.10 -12.32 9.91
N THR A 216 -6.39 -12.62 9.73
CA THR A 216 -7.00 -13.87 10.23
C THR A 216 -6.70 -15.09 9.35
N ARG A 217 -6.43 -14.89 8.04
CA ARG A 217 -6.21 -15.99 7.09
C ARG A 217 -4.73 -16.23 6.78
N LEU A 218 -3.95 -15.17 6.56
CA LEU A 218 -2.56 -15.31 6.12
C LEU A 218 -1.69 -15.91 7.21
N VAL A 219 -1.91 -15.57 8.49
CA VAL A 219 -1.09 -16.09 9.60
C VAL A 219 -1.23 -17.62 9.73
N PRO A 220 -2.43 -18.22 9.83
CA PRO A 220 -2.57 -19.68 9.87
C PRO A 220 -2.03 -20.37 8.62
N VAL A 221 -2.28 -19.83 7.43
CA VAL A 221 -1.74 -20.38 6.17
C VAL A 221 -0.23 -20.36 6.17
N MET A 222 0.38 -19.27 6.66
CA MET A 222 1.82 -19.14 6.76
C MET A 222 2.41 -20.15 7.76
N VAL A 223 1.79 -20.31 8.95
CA VAL A 223 2.21 -21.33 9.93
C VAL A 223 2.19 -22.73 9.33
N ALA A 224 1.10 -23.08 8.63
CA ALA A 224 0.98 -24.39 7.98
C ALA A 224 2.02 -24.58 6.88
N ALA A 225 2.24 -23.57 6.06
CA ALA A 225 3.27 -23.60 5.00
C ALA A 225 4.67 -23.78 5.58
N LEU A 226 5.02 -23.01 6.61
CA LEU A 226 6.31 -23.11 7.29
C LEU A 226 6.51 -24.46 7.98
N ALA A 227 5.48 -24.98 8.68
CA ALA A 227 5.52 -26.28 9.30
C ALA A 227 5.81 -27.39 8.26
N LEU A 228 5.13 -27.33 7.11
CA LEU A 228 5.33 -28.28 6.01
C LEU A 228 6.76 -28.17 5.44
N LEU A 229 7.20 -26.95 5.11
CA LEU A 229 8.51 -26.70 4.53
C LEU A 229 9.66 -27.11 5.46
N LEU A 230 9.57 -26.76 6.74
CA LEU A 230 10.54 -27.18 7.77
C LEU A 230 10.52 -28.70 7.95
N GLY A 231 9.34 -29.31 7.95
CA GLY A 231 9.21 -30.77 8.03
C GLY A 231 9.92 -31.49 6.87
N VAL A 232 9.80 -30.95 5.64
CA VAL A 232 10.50 -31.48 4.46
C VAL A 232 11.99 -31.19 4.48
N ALA A 233 12.41 -29.98 4.90
CA ALA A 233 13.80 -29.55 4.91
C ALA A 233 14.60 -30.22 6.02
N LEU A 234 14.11 -30.14 7.26
CA LEU A 234 14.86 -30.53 8.45
C LEU A 234 14.57 -31.98 8.92
N ARG A 235 13.36 -32.48 8.63
CA ARG A 235 12.97 -33.89 8.88
C ARG A 235 13.11 -34.36 10.33
N THR A 236 12.98 -33.44 11.28
CA THR A 236 13.02 -33.73 12.72
C THR A 236 11.92 -32.91 13.41
N PRO A 237 11.22 -33.48 14.44
CA PRO A 237 10.21 -32.72 15.18
C PRO A 237 10.79 -31.46 15.85
N VAL A 238 11.97 -31.53 16.44
CA VAL A 238 12.65 -30.37 17.04
C VAL A 238 12.92 -29.28 16.02
N GLY A 239 13.33 -29.67 14.79
CA GLY A 239 13.56 -28.75 13.67
C GLY A 239 12.30 -28.09 13.13
N VAL A 240 11.10 -28.55 13.54
CA VAL A 240 9.83 -27.88 13.21
C VAL A 240 9.33 -27.07 14.42
N ILE A 241 9.29 -27.67 15.60
CA ILE A 241 8.68 -27.07 16.79
C ILE A 241 9.46 -25.85 17.27
N ALA A 242 10.79 -25.95 17.38
CA ALA A 242 11.60 -24.85 17.94
C ALA A 242 11.60 -23.61 17.02
N PRO A 243 11.81 -23.71 15.69
CA PRO A 243 11.68 -22.56 14.80
C PRO A 243 10.27 -21.98 14.76
N LEU A 244 9.21 -22.80 14.72
CA LEU A 244 7.84 -22.28 14.72
C LEU A 244 7.51 -21.54 16.03
N ALA A 245 7.94 -22.07 17.17
CA ALA A 245 7.77 -21.38 18.46
C ALA A 245 8.49 -20.02 18.47
N GLN A 246 9.72 -19.97 17.96
CA GLN A 246 10.51 -18.73 17.83
C GLN A 246 9.78 -17.71 16.94
N VAL A 247 9.30 -18.12 15.76
CA VAL A 247 8.59 -17.26 14.82
C VAL A 247 7.29 -16.71 15.40
N LEU A 248 6.47 -17.57 16.02
CA LEU A 248 5.21 -17.16 16.64
C LEU A 248 5.46 -16.21 17.81
N ALA A 249 6.50 -16.45 18.59
CA ALA A 249 6.91 -15.57 19.66
C ALA A 249 7.38 -14.20 19.13
N THR A 250 8.18 -14.19 18.06
CA THR A 250 8.60 -12.96 17.40
C THR A 250 7.39 -12.14 16.92
N LEU A 251 6.44 -12.79 16.27
CA LEU A 251 5.21 -12.16 15.83
C LEU A 251 4.40 -11.58 16.99
N LEU A 252 4.17 -12.40 18.03
CA LEU A 252 3.44 -11.99 19.24
C LEU A 252 4.06 -10.77 19.92
N TRP A 253 5.38 -10.80 20.11
CA TRP A 253 6.07 -9.70 20.79
C TRP A 253 6.11 -8.45 19.93
N THR A 254 6.31 -8.57 18.61
CA THR A 254 6.33 -7.41 17.72
C THR A 254 4.96 -6.73 17.64
N LEU A 255 3.88 -7.49 17.43
CA LEU A 255 2.53 -6.95 17.40
C LEU A 255 2.08 -6.43 18.76
N GLY A 256 2.48 -7.11 19.84
CA GLY A 256 2.23 -6.66 21.20
C GLY A 256 2.90 -5.33 21.50
N LEU A 257 4.19 -5.17 21.16
CA LEU A 257 4.92 -3.90 21.27
C LEU A 257 4.28 -2.80 20.44
N MET A 258 3.79 -3.12 19.23
CA MET A 258 3.07 -2.20 18.37
C MET A 258 1.79 -1.69 19.05
N GLY A 259 1.01 -2.59 19.68
CA GLY A 259 -0.18 -2.23 20.46
C GLY A 259 0.16 -1.39 21.71
N TRP A 260 1.23 -1.72 22.43
CA TRP A 260 1.69 -0.91 23.56
C TRP A 260 2.16 0.49 23.15
N ALA A 261 2.77 0.60 21.97
CA ALA A 261 3.21 1.89 21.41
C ALA A 261 2.05 2.71 20.84
N GLY A 262 0.81 2.18 20.79
CA GLY A 262 -0.34 2.85 20.19
C GLY A 262 -0.23 3.01 18.68
N VAL A 263 0.59 2.19 18.00
CA VAL A 263 0.76 2.24 16.55
C VAL A 263 -0.24 1.29 15.89
N PRO A 264 -1.14 1.81 15.03
CA PRO A 264 -2.20 1.00 14.43
C PRO A 264 -1.69 0.10 13.31
N VAL A 265 -2.39 -1.01 13.08
CA VAL A 265 -2.24 -1.77 11.85
C VAL A 265 -2.89 -1.01 10.70
N THR A 266 -2.10 -0.74 9.68
CA THR A 266 -2.52 -0.04 8.46
C THR A 266 -2.47 -0.98 7.26
N LEU A 267 -2.92 -0.49 6.10
CA LEU A 267 -2.80 -1.21 4.83
C LEU A 267 -1.36 -1.69 4.56
N VAL A 268 -0.37 -0.85 4.85
CA VAL A 268 1.07 -1.15 4.63
C VAL A 268 1.59 -2.14 5.66
N THR A 269 1.26 -1.96 6.95
CA THR A 269 1.77 -2.82 8.03
C THR A 269 1.08 -4.18 8.10
N THR A 270 -0.02 -4.41 7.36
CA THR A 270 -0.70 -5.73 7.24
C THR A 270 0.23 -6.85 6.75
N ILE A 271 1.28 -6.51 6.01
CA ILE A 271 2.27 -7.49 5.54
C ILE A 271 3.25 -7.94 6.62
N LEU A 272 3.36 -7.19 7.73
CA LEU A 272 4.35 -7.40 8.79
C LEU A 272 4.36 -8.83 9.35
N PRO A 273 3.20 -9.48 9.63
CA PRO A 273 3.18 -10.86 10.11
C PRO A 273 3.88 -11.82 9.14
N VAL A 274 3.52 -11.79 7.86
CA VAL A 274 4.08 -12.71 6.86
C VAL A 274 5.56 -12.43 6.63
N LEU A 275 5.93 -11.15 6.58
CA LEU A 275 7.32 -10.70 6.41
C LEU A 275 8.19 -11.19 7.57
N LEU A 276 7.78 -10.97 8.82
CA LEU A 276 8.52 -11.43 10.00
C LEU A 276 8.60 -12.96 10.05
N MET A 277 7.50 -13.66 9.81
CA MET A 277 7.45 -15.11 9.83
C MET A 277 8.37 -15.73 8.76
N ALA A 278 8.43 -15.15 7.56
CA ALA A 278 9.33 -15.63 6.51
C ALA A 278 10.80 -15.33 6.85
N MET A 279 11.13 -14.09 7.19
CA MET A 279 12.52 -13.65 7.35
C MET A 279 13.19 -14.18 8.62
N SER A 280 12.44 -14.37 9.71
CA SER A 280 12.99 -14.92 10.96
C SER A 280 13.34 -16.41 10.89
N MET A 281 12.91 -17.11 9.83
CA MET A 281 13.21 -18.53 9.61
C MET A 281 14.61 -18.81 9.07
N THR A 282 15.26 -17.83 8.46
CA THR A 282 16.53 -18.01 7.76
C THR A 282 17.62 -18.58 8.66
N ASP A 283 17.77 -18.02 9.83
CA ASP A 283 18.79 -18.39 10.81
C ASP A 283 18.56 -19.80 11.36
N GLU A 284 17.31 -20.19 11.55
CA GLU A 284 16.93 -21.47 12.13
C GLU A 284 17.27 -22.67 11.23
N ILE A 285 17.13 -22.52 9.92
CA ILE A 285 17.47 -23.58 8.96
C ILE A 285 18.96 -23.88 9.06
N HIS A 286 19.81 -22.85 9.04
CA HIS A 286 21.25 -22.99 9.11
C HIS A 286 21.70 -23.56 10.46
N LEU A 287 21.09 -23.11 11.56
CA LEU A 287 21.38 -23.61 12.91
C LEU A 287 21.04 -25.10 13.01
N HIS A 288 19.85 -25.52 12.61
CA HIS A 288 19.43 -26.92 12.70
C HIS A 288 20.22 -27.84 11.77
N GLU A 289 20.55 -27.42 10.55
CA GLU A 289 21.47 -28.20 9.69
C GLU A 289 22.85 -28.38 10.37
N ARG A 290 23.35 -27.35 11.02
CA ARG A 290 24.64 -27.43 11.73
C ARG A 290 24.58 -28.36 12.93
N ILE A 291 23.49 -28.29 13.72
CA ILE A 291 23.25 -29.22 14.83
C ILE A 291 23.24 -30.67 14.33
N GLN A 292 22.53 -30.95 13.25
CA GLN A 292 22.49 -32.31 12.67
C GLN A 292 23.89 -32.80 12.24
N HIS A 293 24.67 -31.92 11.62
CA HIS A 293 26.02 -32.25 11.19
C HIS A 293 26.93 -32.58 12.38
N ARG A 294 26.90 -31.77 13.47
CA ARG A 294 27.68 -32.03 14.69
C ARG A 294 27.17 -33.26 15.43
N LEU A 295 25.87 -33.45 15.54
CA LEU A 295 25.25 -34.59 16.19
C LEU A 295 25.69 -35.93 15.55
N ALA A 296 25.86 -35.94 14.23
CA ALA A 296 26.35 -37.12 13.49
C ALA A 296 27.83 -37.39 13.70
N ALA A 297 28.61 -36.41 14.16
CA ALA A 297 30.06 -36.56 14.41
C ALA A 297 30.38 -37.01 15.85
N ILE A 298 29.43 -36.89 16.81
CA ILE A 298 29.63 -37.30 18.21
C ILE A 298 29.29 -38.82 18.30
N PRO A 299 30.19 -39.62 18.95
CA PRO A 299 29.96 -41.04 19.15
C PRO A 299 28.63 -41.36 19.83
N ARG A 300 28.03 -42.50 19.44
CA ARG A 300 26.70 -42.91 19.95
C ARG A 300 26.75 -43.43 21.38
N GLU A 301 27.92 -43.73 21.89
CA GLU A 301 28.19 -44.12 23.30
C GLU A 301 27.91 -43.01 24.29
N VAL A 302 28.00 -41.76 23.87
CA VAL A 302 27.64 -40.59 24.68
C VAL A 302 26.12 -40.55 24.87
N PRO A 303 25.62 -40.30 26.11
CA PRO A 303 24.17 -40.20 26.34
C PRO A 303 23.50 -39.21 25.39
N ALA A 304 22.34 -39.59 24.86
CA ALA A 304 21.68 -38.83 23.78
C ALA A 304 21.44 -37.34 24.15
N ARG A 305 21.16 -37.03 25.40
CA ARG A 305 20.96 -35.66 25.91
C ARG A 305 22.27 -34.86 25.92
N GLU A 306 23.33 -35.43 26.41
CA GLU A 306 24.67 -34.79 26.47
C GLU A 306 25.16 -34.53 25.04
N ARG A 307 24.99 -35.51 24.13
CA ARG A 307 25.31 -35.41 22.72
C ARG A 307 24.57 -34.27 22.05
N LEU A 308 23.25 -34.13 22.33
CA LEU A 308 22.41 -33.06 21.75
C LEU A 308 22.85 -31.68 22.27
N LEU A 309 23.10 -31.56 23.61
CA LEU A 309 23.52 -30.28 24.20
C LEU A 309 24.90 -29.85 23.68
N ALA A 310 25.87 -30.77 23.61
CA ALA A 310 27.20 -30.51 23.07
C ALA A 310 27.17 -30.14 21.58
N ALA A 311 26.34 -30.83 20.78
CA ALA A 311 26.15 -30.50 19.38
C ALA A 311 25.50 -29.10 19.19
N THR A 312 24.54 -28.75 20.02
CA THR A 312 23.87 -27.45 20.01
C THR A 312 24.83 -26.33 20.38
N GLU A 313 25.53 -26.44 21.54
CA GLU A 313 26.48 -25.42 21.96
C GLU A 313 27.59 -25.20 20.93
N GLY A 314 28.18 -26.30 20.42
CA GLY A 314 29.18 -26.21 19.37
C GLY A 314 28.68 -25.60 18.08
N SER A 315 27.40 -25.83 17.69
CA SER A 315 26.82 -25.23 16.52
C SER A 315 26.68 -23.72 16.63
N PHE A 316 26.25 -23.21 17.79
CA PHE A 316 26.25 -21.77 18.05
C PHE A 316 27.66 -21.17 17.98
N ALA A 317 28.68 -21.85 18.52
CA ALA A 317 30.05 -21.37 18.40
C ALA A 317 30.52 -21.23 16.94
N ASP A 318 30.09 -22.15 16.06
CA ASP A 318 30.49 -22.14 14.65
C ASP A 318 29.82 -21.04 13.81
N ILE A 319 28.54 -20.75 14.09
CA ILE A 319 27.73 -19.93 13.18
C ILE A 319 27.19 -18.64 13.81
N ALA A 320 27.51 -18.33 15.09
CA ALA A 320 27.02 -17.13 15.75
C ALA A 320 27.38 -15.83 14.99
N SER A 321 28.61 -15.74 14.48
CA SER A 321 29.05 -14.54 13.75
C SER A 321 28.27 -14.31 12.45
N PRO A 322 28.12 -15.28 11.55
CA PRO A 322 27.25 -15.09 10.39
C PRO A 322 25.79 -14.86 10.77
N LEU A 323 25.21 -15.57 11.77
CA LEU A 323 23.83 -15.35 12.20
C LEU A 323 23.58 -13.92 12.69
N ILE A 324 24.48 -13.38 13.50
CA ILE A 324 24.36 -11.99 13.99
C ILE A 324 24.46 -11.02 12.82
N LEU A 325 25.39 -11.24 11.89
CA LEU A 325 25.60 -10.34 10.76
C LEU A 325 24.41 -10.37 9.79
N THR A 326 23.85 -11.55 9.50
CA THR A 326 22.66 -11.69 8.64
C THR A 326 21.46 -11.01 9.28
N SER A 327 21.17 -11.25 10.54
CA SER A 327 20.06 -10.60 11.25
C SER A 327 20.22 -9.08 11.27
N LEU A 328 21.44 -8.56 11.48
CA LEU A 328 21.71 -7.12 11.48
C LEU A 328 21.54 -6.50 10.08
N THR A 329 22.04 -7.15 9.03
CA THR A 329 21.90 -6.65 7.65
C THR A 329 20.45 -6.64 7.19
N THR A 330 19.68 -7.65 7.58
CA THR A 330 18.25 -7.75 7.26
C THR A 330 17.43 -6.73 8.04
N ALA A 331 17.72 -6.52 9.33
CA ALA A 331 17.12 -5.45 10.13
C ALA A 331 17.46 -4.06 9.58
N ALA A 332 18.69 -3.84 9.13
CA ALA A 332 19.11 -2.58 8.50
C ALA A 332 18.32 -2.29 7.21
N GLY A 333 18.05 -3.32 6.40
CA GLY A 333 17.17 -3.21 5.23
C GLY A 333 15.77 -2.71 5.61
N SER A 334 15.20 -3.22 6.71
CA SER A 334 13.91 -2.76 7.23
C SER A 334 13.98 -1.34 7.81
N TYR A 335 14.99 -1.04 8.62
CA TYR A 335 15.17 0.30 9.21
C TYR A 335 15.44 1.40 8.18
N SER A 336 15.81 1.08 6.95
CA SER A 336 15.95 2.09 5.88
C SER A 336 14.65 2.85 5.61
N PHE A 337 13.49 2.27 5.95
CA PHE A 337 12.19 2.93 5.83
C PHE A 337 11.92 3.99 6.91
N LEU A 338 12.73 4.10 7.97
CA LEU A 338 12.56 5.13 9.00
C LEU A 338 12.66 6.56 8.44
N GLY A 339 13.38 6.75 7.34
CA GLY A 339 13.46 8.01 6.62
C GLY A 339 12.29 8.30 5.66
N ALA A 340 11.27 7.42 5.59
CA ALA A 340 10.16 7.60 4.68
C ALA A 340 9.25 8.77 5.11
N ALA A 341 8.74 9.51 4.15
CA ALA A 341 7.79 10.59 4.40
C ALA A 341 6.42 10.09 4.88
N MET A 342 6.08 8.83 4.58
CA MET A 342 4.81 8.20 4.95
C MET A 342 4.92 7.47 6.29
N ALA A 343 4.06 7.81 7.27
CA ALA A 343 4.06 7.19 8.59
C ALA A 343 3.94 5.64 8.55
N PRO A 344 3.03 5.02 7.76
CA PRO A 344 2.92 3.55 7.72
C PRO A 344 4.18 2.83 7.24
N LEU A 345 4.99 3.46 6.37
CA LEU A 345 6.27 2.91 5.93
C LEU A 345 7.32 2.98 7.03
N ARG A 346 7.36 4.09 7.80
CA ARG A 346 8.24 4.22 8.97
C ARG A 346 7.90 3.19 10.04
N ASP A 347 6.61 3.01 10.33
CA ASP A 347 6.12 2.03 11.29
C ASP A 347 6.48 0.61 10.85
N LEU A 348 6.27 0.28 9.58
CA LEU A 348 6.70 -1.00 9.02
C LEU A 348 8.21 -1.19 9.21
N GLY A 349 9.03 -0.19 8.86
CA GLY A 349 10.49 -0.25 9.01
C GLY A 349 10.92 -0.48 10.46
N LEU A 350 10.32 0.27 11.38
CA LEU A 350 10.60 0.19 12.81
C LEU A 350 10.26 -1.20 13.36
N PHE A 351 9.04 -1.66 13.15
CA PHE A 351 8.56 -2.92 13.74
C PHE A 351 9.10 -4.16 13.02
N ALA A 352 9.33 -4.10 11.69
CA ALA A 352 10.00 -5.18 10.99
C ALA A 352 11.47 -5.32 11.43
N GLY A 353 12.23 -4.22 11.49
CA GLY A 353 13.61 -4.24 11.94
C GLY A 353 13.73 -4.70 13.40
N SER A 354 12.90 -4.16 14.29
CA SER A 354 12.88 -4.56 15.70
C SER A 354 12.44 -6.02 15.89
N GLY A 355 11.45 -6.48 15.12
CA GLY A 355 11.01 -7.87 15.12
C GLY A 355 12.12 -8.84 14.69
N LEU A 356 12.91 -8.47 13.67
CA LEU A 356 14.06 -9.28 13.23
C LEU A 356 15.17 -9.34 14.31
N LEU A 357 15.41 -8.25 15.03
CA LEU A 357 16.34 -8.26 16.18
C LEU A 357 15.80 -9.11 17.34
N LEU A 358 14.48 -9.07 17.59
CA LEU A 358 13.84 -9.99 18.56
C LEU A 358 13.97 -11.44 18.10
N ALA A 359 13.77 -11.73 16.81
CA ALA A 359 13.96 -13.07 16.25
C ALA A 359 15.39 -13.58 16.52
N MET A 360 16.40 -12.76 16.22
CA MET A 360 17.79 -13.07 16.53
C MET A 360 17.97 -13.36 18.02
N LEU A 361 17.45 -12.51 18.92
CA LEU A 361 17.54 -12.74 20.37
C LEU A 361 16.90 -14.06 20.77
N PHE A 362 15.77 -14.42 20.17
CA PHE A 362 15.03 -15.66 20.46
C PHE A 362 15.74 -16.90 19.89
N THR A 363 16.40 -16.78 18.74
CA THR A 363 17.30 -17.83 18.22
C THR A 363 18.40 -18.15 19.24
N PHE A 364 18.97 -17.15 19.93
CA PHE A 364 20.02 -17.39 20.95
C PHE A 364 19.49 -17.71 22.36
N SER A 365 18.19 -17.52 22.63
CA SER A 365 17.62 -17.74 23.98
C SER A 365 16.52 -18.81 24.01
N LEU A 366 15.43 -18.63 23.28
CA LEU A 366 14.27 -19.53 23.26
C LEU A 366 14.60 -20.87 22.61
N VAL A 367 15.25 -20.85 21.47
CA VAL A 367 15.54 -22.07 20.68
C VAL A 367 16.45 -23.05 21.46
N PRO A 368 17.59 -22.65 22.02
CA PRO A 368 18.41 -23.57 22.82
C PRO A 368 17.68 -24.04 24.07
N ALA A 369 16.86 -23.21 24.73
CA ALA A 369 16.06 -23.65 25.89
C ALA A 369 15.03 -24.72 25.50
N LEU A 370 14.35 -24.57 24.38
CA LEU A 370 13.42 -25.58 23.84
C LEU A 370 14.14 -26.88 23.49
N ILE A 371 15.28 -26.79 22.78
CA ILE A 371 16.10 -27.99 22.44
C ILE A 371 16.52 -28.74 23.69
N ALA A 372 16.88 -28.01 24.76
CA ALA A 372 17.28 -28.63 26.03
C ALA A 372 16.14 -29.34 26.77
N VAL A 373 14.87 -28.93 26.60
CA VAL A 373 13.71 -29.55 27.26
C VAL A 373 13.10 -30.67 26.43
N LEU A 374 13.09 -30.54 25.10
CA LEU A 374 12.47 -31.51 24.20
C LEU A 374 13.20 -32.87 24.20
N PRO A 375 12.48 -33.97 23.92
CA PRO A 375 13.07 -35.31 23.93
C PRO A 375 14.23 -35.43 22.90
N PRO A 376 15.42 -35.89 23.28
CA PRO A 376 16.57 -35.98 22.36
C PRO A 376 16.29 -36.81 21.08
N ARG A 377 15.46 -37.85 21.19
CA ARG A 377 15.02 -38.67 20.04
C ARG A 377 14.31 -37.85 18.96
N TRP A 378 13.72 -36.70 19.27
CA TRP A 378 13.05 -35.81 18.31
C TRP A 378 14.04 -34.95 17.53
N ALA A 379 15.29 -34.84 18.00
CA ALA A 379 16.35 -34.12 17.30
C ALA A 379 17.10 -35.00 16.31
N GLU A 380 17.03 -36.32 16.43
CA GLU A 380 17.78 -37.24 15.59
C GLU A 380 17.12 -37.43 14.22
N ARG A 381 17.88 -37.19 13.15
CA ARG A 381 17.44 -37.40 11.77
C ARG A 381 17.55 -38.91 11.41
N ARG A 382 16.49 -39.49 10.86
CA ARG A 382 16.55 -40.78 10.26
C ARG A 382 17.51 -40.72 9.07
N SER A 383 18.64 -41.48 9.16
CA SER A 383 19.67 -41.53 8.15
C SER A 383 19.07 -42.01 6.82
N ARG A 384 19.18 -41.20 5.78
CA ARG A 384 18.97 -41.63 4.41
C ARG A 384 20.23 -41.30 3.63
N GLU A 385 20.85 -42.28 3.02
CA GLU A 385 21.98 -42.10 2.09
C GLU A 385 21.63 -41.07 1.01
N ARG A 386 22.59 -40.18 0.73
CA ARG A 386 22.40 -39.16 -0.34
C ARG A 386 22.25 -39.88 -1.70
N PRO A 387 21.23 -39.53 -2.52
CA PRO A 387 21.16 -40.06 -3.90
C PRO A 387 22.42 -39.65 -4.66
N ARG A 388 23.06 -40.59 -5.35
CA ARG A 388 24.23 -40.34 -6.24
C ARG A 388 23.96 -39.22 -7.27
N ARG A 389 22.71 -39.03 -7.67
CA ARG A 389 22.26 -37.99 -8.61
C ARG A 389 22.60 -36.57 -8.18
N ASP A 390 22.56 -36.26 -6.89
CA ASP A 390 22.87 -34.91 -6.38
C ASP A 390 24.35 -34.56 -6.57
N LEU A 391 25.25 -35.57 -6.47
CA LEU A 391 26.68 -35.38 -6.62
C LEU A 391 27.08 -35.04 -8.08
N ASP A 392 26.39 -35.61 -9.05
CA ASP A 392 26.66 -35.36 -10.46
C ASP A 392 26.15 -34.00 -10.90
N LEU A 393 25.03 -33.56 -10.37
CA LEU A 393 24.48 -32.22 -10.63
C LEU A 393 25.41 -31.11 -10.10
N GLU A 394 25.91 -31.27 -8.88
CA GLU A 394 26.82 -30.31 -8.24
C GLU A 394 28.14 -30.18 -9.01
N ARG A 395 28.70 -31.33 -9.48
CA ARG A 395 29.92 -31.34 -10.31
C ARG A 395 29.71 -30.67 -11.67
N ARG A 396 28.56 -30.94 -12.35
CA ARG A 396 28.21 -30.28 -13.62
C ARG A 396 28.03 -28.79 -13.47
N PHE A 397 27.47 -28.35 -12.33
CA PHE A 397 27.27 -26.96 -12.04
C PHE A 397 28.62 -26.24 -11.82
N SER A 398 29.50 -26.78 -11.00
CA SER A 398 30.84 -26.24 -10.77
C SER A 398 31.66 -26.15 -12.08
N ALA A 399 31.61 -27.18 -12.91
CA ALA A 399 32.30 -27.20 -14.21
C ALA A 399 31.78 -26.13 -15.20
N ARG A 400 30.52 -25.67 -15.04
CA ARG A 400 29.90 -24.66 -15.91
C ARG A 400 29.79 -23.25 -15.26
N ALA A 401 30.48 -23.01 -14.15
CA ALA A 401 30.40 -21.76 -13.43
C ALA A 401 30.67 -20.51 -14.30
N ARG A 402 31.64 -20.60 -15.23
CA ARG A 402 31.93 -19.55 -16.23
C ARG A 402 30.75 -19.27 -17.15
N ALA A 403 30.10 -20.32 -17.66
CA ALA A 403 28.95 -20.16 -18.53
C ALA A 403 27.79 -19.51 -17.79
N PHE A 404 27.52 -19.86 -16.52
CA PHE A 404 26.51 -19.24 -15.71
C PHE A 404 26.83 -17.76 -15.42
N ALA A 405 28.10 -17.43 -15.14
CA ALA A 405 28.53 -16.05 -14.93
C ALA A 405 28.36 -15.21 -16.20
N LEU A 406 28.73 -15.73 -17.38
CA LEU A 406 28.53 -15.04 -18.66
C LEU A 406 27.06 -14.85 -18.99
N THR A 407 26.22 -15.87 -18.76
CA THR A 407 24.78 -15.77 -18.93
C THR A 407 24.19 -14.70 -17.97
N GLY A 408 24.63 -14.69 -16.71
CA GLY A 408 24.23 -13.69 -15.74
C GLY A 408 24.63 -12.27 -16.17
N ALA A 409 25.85 -12.07 -16.68
CA ALA A 409 26.31 -10.79 -17.20
C ALA A 409 25.50 -10.34 -18.42
N ALA A 410 25.16 -11.26 -19.33
CA ALA A 410 24.33 -10.96 -20.51
C ALA A 410 22.89 -10.56 -20.06
N LEU A 411 22.31 -11.28 -19.10
CA LEU A 411 21.00 -10.93 -18.54
C LEU A 411 21.02 -9.57 -17.83
N LEU A 412 22.10 -9.25 -17.11
CA LEU A 412 22.27 -7.93 -16.49
C LEU A 412 22.35 -6.82 -17.53
N ALA A 413 23.12 -7.02 -18.60
CA ALA A 413 23.18 -6.06 -19.72
C ALA A 413 21.80 -5.88 -20.36
N LEU A 414 21.03 -6.95 -20.52
CA LEU A 414 19.65 -6.91 -21.04
C LEU A 414 18.68 -6.22 -20.07
N ALA A 415 18.90 -6.30 -18.77
CA ALA A 415 18.04 -5.66 -17.77
C ALA A 415 18.14 -4.13 -17.78
N ILE A 416 19.30 -3.55 -18.14
CA ILE A 416 19.54 -2.09 -18.13
C ILE A 416 18.50 -1.32 -18.98
N PRO A 417 18.20 -1.66 -20.25
CA PRO A 417 17.15 -0.98 -21.00
C PRO A 417 15.76 -1.09 -20.39
N GLY A 418 15.49 -2.18 -19.64
CA GLY A 418 14.23 -2.35 -18.91
C GLY A 418 14.03 -1.29 -17.83
N LEU A 419 15.10 -0.80 -17.18
CA LEU A 419 15.01 0.25 -16.17
C LEU A 419 14.41 1.56 -16.72
N PHE A 420 14.74 1.91 -17.96
CA PHE A 420 14.20 3.13 -18.60
C PHE A 420 12.73 2.99 -19.01
N ARG A 421 12.15 1.79 -18.94
CA ARG A 421 10.74 1.52 -19.19
C ARG A 421 9.91 1.50 -17.92
N LEU A 422 10.53 1.62 -16.74
CA LEU A 422 9.82 1.67 -15.48
C LEU A 422 8.87 2.86 -15.44
N ARG A 423 7.63 2.61 -15.06
CA ARG A 423 6.61 3.63 -14.84
C ARG A 423 6.27 3.68 -13.36
N VAL A 424 6.04 4.88 -12.87
CA VAL A 424 5.54 5.06 -11.50
C VAL A 424 4.07 5.38 -11.60
N GLN A 425 3.25 4.58 -10.96
CA GLN A 425 1.79 4.74 -10.92
C GLN A 425 1.30 4.13 -9.63
N ASP A 426 0.58 4.89 -8.86
CA ASP A 426 -0.15 4.40 -7.70
C ASP A 426 -1.48 5.16 -7.62
N SER A 427 -2.56 4.44 -7.54
CA SER A 427 -3.88 4.98 -7.34
C SER A 427 -4.59 4.15 -6.27
N TRP A 428 -5.31 4.81 -5.39
CA TRP A 428 -6.04 4.12 -4.33
C TRP A 428 -6.99 3.04 -4.86
N ILE A 429 -7.56 3.20 -6.05
CA ILE A 429 -8.44 2.21 -6.69
C ILE A 429 -7.68 0.96 -7.15
N ASP A 430 -6.37 1.08 -7.41
CA ASP A 430 -5.52 -0.04 -7.81
C ASP A 430 -5.29 -1.05 -6.67
N ASN A 431 -5.62 -0.65 -5.42
CA ASN A 431 -5.56 -1.53 -4.25
C ASN A 431 -6.66 -2.59 -4.21
N PHE A 432 -7.71 -2.44 -5.05
CA PHE A 432 -8.87 -3.33 -5.05
C PHE A 432 -8.82 -4.35 -6.20
N ASP A 433 -9.53 -5.47 -6.01
CA ASP A 433 -9.76 -6.41 -7.10
C ASP A 433 -10.49 -5.70 -8.25
N PRO A 434 -10.00 -5.79 -9.49
CA PRO A 434 -10.66 -5.23 -10.67
C PRO A 434 -12.09 -5.70 -10.89
N ARG A 435 -12.47 -6.83 -10.28
CA ARG A 435 -13.83 -7.40 -10.32
C ARG A 435 -14.73 -6.93 -9.19
N SER A 436 -14.21 -6.17 -8.24
CA SER A 436 -15.00 -5.70 -7.09
C SER A 436 -16.12 -4.75 -7.51
N PRO A 437 -17.27 -4.76 -6.81
CA PRO A 437 -18.36 -3.81 -7.06
C PRO A 437 -17.93 -2.36 -6.99
N LEU A 438 -16.97 -2.04 -6.11
CA LEU A 438 -16.39 -0.72 -5.94
C LEU A 438 -15.70 -0.23 -7.22
N VAL A 439 -14.81 -1.07 -7.81
CA VAL A 439 -14.11 -0.74 -9.07
C VAL A 439 -15.09 -0.65 -10.24
N ALA A 440 -16.13 -1.48 -10.25
CA ALA A 440 -17.17 -1.41 -11.27
C ALA A 440 -17.96 -0.10 -11.20
N ALA A 441 -18.32 0.35 -9.98
CA ALA A 441 -18.99 1.64 -9.76
C ALA A 441 -18.10 2.80 -10.19
N GLU A 442 -16.83 2.80 -9.82
CA GLU A 442 -15.85 3.80 -10.20
C GLU A 442 -15.69 3.92 -11.72
N ARG A 443 -15.65 2.79 -12.44
CA ARG A 443 -15.62 2.80 -13.92
C ARG A 443 -16.85 3.46 -14.53
N ILE A 444 -18.05 3.15 -14.02
CA ILE A 444 -19.28 3.76 -14.49
C ILE A 444 -19.22 5.25 -14.23
N PHE A 445 -18.79 5.64 -13.03
CA PHE A 445 -18.68 7.04 -12.63
C PHE A 445 -17.76 7.83 -13.58
N ASN A 446 -16.56 7.33 -13.84
CA ASN A 446 -15.58 8.01 -14.69
C ASN A 446 -15.91 8.00 -16.18
N ARG A 447 -16.76 7.07 -16.66
CA ARG A 447 -17.22 7.04 -18.05
C ARG A 447 -18.45 7.89 -18.32
N SER A 448 -19.35 7.97 -17.33
CA SER A 448 -20.69 8.51 -17.52
C SER A 448 -20.89 9.91 -16.93
N PHE A 449 -19.99 10.35 -16.07
CA PHE A 449 -20.02 11.65 -15.39
C PHE A 449 -18.74 12.45 -15.68
N TRP A 450 -18.58 13.59 -15.01
CA TRP A 450 -17.39 14.44 -15.16
C TRP A 450 -16.11 13.81 -14.60
N GLY A 451 -16.23 12.80 -13.75
CA GLY A 451 -15.13 12.10 -13.10
C GLY A 451 -15.28 12.09 -11.57
N SER A 452 -14.57 11.16 -10.94
CA SER A 452 -14.59 10.98 -9.49
C SER A 452 -13.43 11.65 -8.77
N TYR A 453 -12.37 12.02 -9.50
CA TYR A 453 -11.18 12.62 -8.92
C TYR A 453 -11.25 14.14 -8.95
N ARG A 454 -10.81 14.78 -7.88
CA ARG A 454 -10.95 16.23 -7.68
C ARG A 454 -9.60 16.92 -7.80
N PHE A 455 -9.59 17.99 -8.57
CA PHE A 455 -8.51 18.94 -8.64
C PHE A 455 -9.09 20.32 -8.28
N ASP A 456 -8.81 20.78 -7.09
CA ASP A 456 -9.37 22.03 -6.58
C ASP A 456 -8.41 23.19 -6.85
N VAL A 457 -8.93 24.29 -7.39
CA VAL A 457 -8.24 25.57 -7.56
C VAL A 457 -8.86 26.55 -6.59
N VAL A 458 -8.08 27.08 -5.67
CA VAL A 458 -8.54 27.96 -4.60
C VAL A 458 -7.97 29.34 -4.81
N PHE A 459 -8.86 30.34 -4.94
CA PHE A 459 -8.54 31.75 -5.07
C PHE A 459 -8.82 32.46 -3.76
N THR A 460 -7.89 33.29 -3.30
CA THR A 460 -8.06 34.15 -2.13
C THR A 460 -7.94 35.60 -2.56
N GLY A 461 -9.01 36.35 -2.41
CA GLY A 461 -9.07 37.78 -2.67
C GLY A 461 -8.33 38.61 -1.63
N PRO A 462 -8.07 39.90 -1.90
CA PRO A 462 -7.39 40.79 -0.99
C PRO A 462 -8.24 41.22 0.20
N GLU A 463 -9.57 41.16 0.11
CA GLU A 463 -10.52 41.67 1.09
C GLU A 463 -11.76 40.79 1.26
N ARG A 464 -12.53 41.04 2.30
CA ARG A 464 -13.82 40.38 2.53
C ARG A 464 -14.81 40.75 1.42
N GLU A 465 -15.76 39.85 1.13
CA GLU A 465 -16.76 40.00 0.07
C GLU A 465 -16.14 40.15 -1.35
N PHE A 466 -14.86 39.87 -1.53
CA PHE A 466 -14.17 40.03 -2.82
C PHE A 466 -14.92 39.33 -3.98
N PHE A 467 -15.45 38.13 -3.75
CA PHE A 467 -16.17 37.37 -4.79
C PHE A 467 -17.62 37.88 -5.03
N TRP A 468 -18.06 38.89 -4.28
CA TRP A 468 -19.26 39.65 -4.59
C TRP A 468 -18.97 40.98 -5.32
N THR A 469 -17.71 41.27 -5.61
CA THR A 469 -17.31 42.42 -6.45
C THR A 469 -17.24 42.03 -7.92
N ALA A 470 -17.41 43.00 -8.82
CA ALA A 470 -17.23 42.81 -10.26
C ALA A 470 -15.85 42.21 -10.61
N ARG A 471 -14.80 42.59 -9.86
CA ARG A 471 -13.43 42.11 -10.01
C ARG A 471 -13.28 40.62 -9.65
N GLY A 472 -13.90 40.21 -8.54
CA GLY A 472 -13.89 38.80 -8.10
C GLY A 472 -14.69 37.90 -9.03
N VAL A 473 -15.86 38.39 -9.51
CA VAL A 473 -16.64 37.66 -10.51
C VAL A 473 -15.90 37.55 -11.84
N ALA A 474 -15.26 38.63 -12.32
CA ALA A 474 -14.45 38.61 -13.52
C ALA A 474 -13.29 37.60 -13.43
N LEU A 475 -12.67 37.41 -12.26
CA LEU A 475 -11.68 36.36 -12.02
C LEU A 475 -12.29 34.96 -12.24
N LEU A 476 -13.50 34.72 -11.70
CA LEU A 476 -14.18 33.43 -11.87
C LEU A 476 -14.58 33.18 -13.34
N GLU A 477 -15.04 34.20 -14.08
CA GLU A 477 -15.35 34.10 -15.50
C GLU A 477 -14.09 33.86 -16.36
N ASP A 478 -12.97 34.55 -16.06
CA ASP A 478 -11.69 34.34 -16.72
C ASP A 478 -11.18 32.92 -16.47
N PHE A 479 -11.36 32.41 -15.24
CA PHE A 479 -11.02 31.02 -14.90
C PHE A 479 -11.95 30.03 -15.61
N ASP A 480 -13.24 30.29 -15.72
CA ASP A 480 -14.19 29.45 -16.46
C ASP A 480 -13.74 29.28 -17.92
N ARG A 481 -13.33 30.39 -18.56
CA ARG A 481 -12.76 30.33 -19.92
C ARG A 481 -11.46 29.50 -19.97
N LEU A 482 -10.61 29.65 -18.98
CA LEU A 482 -9.38 28.87 -18.86
C LEU A 482 -9.69 27.37 -18.66
N ALA A 483 -10.62 27.03 -17.78
CA ALA A 483 -10.99 25.66 -17.46
C ALA A 483 -11.56 24.87 -18.66
N ARG A 484 -12.27 25.57 -19.58
CA ARG A 484 -12.75 24.97 -20.86
C ARG A 484 -11.61 24.43 -21.73
N ALA A 485 -10.42 25.00 -21.64
CA ALA A 485 -9.24 24.60 -22.40
C ALA A 485 -8.31 23.66 -21.62
N ALA A 486 -8.65 23.33 -20.37
CA ALA A 486 -7.80 22.49 -19.51
C ALA A 486 -7.79 21.03 -19.97
N PRO A 487 -6.62 20.39 -20.12
CA PRO A 487 -6.54 19.00 -20.55
C PRO A 487 -7.09 18.06 -19.47
N HIS A 488 -7.70 16.95 -19.90
CA HIS A 488 -8.15 15.86 -19.03
C HIS A 488 -9.24 16.21 -17.99
N VAL A 489 -9.88 17.38 -18.12
CA VAL A 489 -10.98 17.82 -17.26
C VAL A 489 -12.30 17.38 -17.86
N GLY A 490 -13.13 16.69 -17.10
CA GLY A 490 -14.48 16.28 -17.53
C GLY A 490 -15.54 17.35 -17.33
N GLY A 491 -15.33 18.23 -16.35
CA GLY A 491 -16.18 19.37 -15.99
C GLY A 491 -15.69 20.05 -14.73
N TRP A 492 -16.33 21.13 -14.34
CA TRP A 492 -15.98 21.88 -13.12
C TRP A 492 -17.18 22.52 -12.47
N LEU A 493 -17.05 22.81 -11.18
CA LEU A 493 -18.08 23.45 -10.39
C LEU A 493 -17.43 24.44 -9.41
N GLY A 494 -17.98 25.62 -9.33
CA GLY A 494 -17.52 26.70 -8.44
C GLY A 494 -18.59 27.74 -8.18
N PRO A 495 -18.27 28.83 -7.49
CA PRO A 495 -19.25 29.86 -7.18
C PRO A 495 -19.93 30.50 -8.39
N LEU A 496 -19.24 30.59 -9.55
CA LEU A 496 -19.78 31.20 -10.76
C LEU A 496 -21.06 30.52 -11.23
N GLN A 497 -21.09 29.16 -11.26
CA GLN A 497 -22.26 28.41 -11.70
C GLN A 497 -23.48 28.65 -10.78
N TYR A 498 -23.26 28.87 -9.50
CA TYR A 498 -24.33 29.25 -8.57
C TYR A 498 -24.79 30.71 -8.76
N LEU A 499 -23.83 31.62 -9.01
CA LEU A 499 -24.16 33.03 -9.33
C LEU A 499 -24.98 33.15 -10.61
N GLU A 500 -24.67 32.35 -11.65
CA GLU A 500 -25.46 32.30 -12.89
C GLU A 500 -26.90 31.84 -12.66
N VAL A 501 -27.11 30.86 -11.75
CA VAL A 501 -28.46 30.42 -11.38
C VAL A 501 -29.21 31.54 -10.68
N GLY A 502 -28.58 32.26 -9.74
CA GLY A 502 -29.20 33.38 -9.02
C GLY A 502 -29.50 34.58 -9.92
N ALA A 503 -28.60 34.91 -10.85
CA ALA A 503 -28.83 36.03 -11.80
C ALA A 503 -30.01 35.76 -12.75
N ARG A 504 -30.08 34.52 -13.29
CA ARG A 504 -31.24 34.13 -14.10
C ARG A 504 -32.56 34.16 -13.33
N ALA A 505 -32.54 33.87 -12.04
CA ALA A 505 -33.71 33.98 -11.20
C ALA A 505 -34.19 35.43 -11.06
N GLN A 506 -33.28 36.41 -11.21
CA GLN A 506 -33.61 37.84 -11.24
C GLN A 506 -34.04 38.33 -12.64
N GLY A 507 -33.94 37.51 -13.66
CA GLY A 507 -34.21 37.87 -15.03
C GLY A 507 -33.03 38.53 -15.76
N ASP A 508 -31.84 38.48 -15.18
CA ASP A 508 -30.62 39.01 -15.77
C ASP A 508 -30.03 38.05 -16.81
N GLU A 509 -29.87 38.49 -18.04
CA GLU A 509 -29.25 37.74 -19.15
C GLU A 509 -27.80 38.17 -19.40
N LEU A 510 -27.30 39.20 -18.74
CA LEU A 510 -25.94 39.69 -18.93
C LEU A 510 -24.93 38.82 -18.19
N PRO A 511 -23.66 38.77 -18.64
CA PRO A 511 -22.56 38.22 -17.82
C PRO A 511 -22.53 38.87 -16.45
N ILE A 512 -22.35 38.08 -15.38
CA ILE A 512 -22.49 38.56 -13.98
C ILE A 512 -21.48 39.66 -13.69
N SER A 513 -20.29 39.64 -14.27
CA SER A 513 -19.28 40.70 -14.11
C SER A 513 -19.68 42.05 -14.69
N ARG A 514 -20.71 42.09 -15.53
CA ARG A 514 -21.28 43.32 -16.12
C ARG A 514 -22.53 43.84 -15.37
N LEU A 515 -22.99 43.06 -14.39
CA LEU A 515 -24.09 43.50 -13.54
C LEU A 515 -23.62 44.59 -12.58
N PRO A 516 -24.49 45.54 -12.22
CA PRO A 516 -24.18 46.50 -11.16
C PRO A 516 -23.83 45.80 -9.83
N PRO A 517 -22.94 46.34 -9.02
CA PRO A 517 -22.56 45.73 -7.73
C PRO A 517 -23.72 45.36 -6.82
N VAL A 518 -24.78 46.16 -6.85
CA VAL A 518 -26.02 45.90 -6.11
C VAL A 518 -26.73 44.63 -6.59
N SER A 519 -26.75 44.38 -7.90
CA SER A 519 -27.35 43.20 -8.48
C SER A 519 -26.49 41.94 -8.18
N VAL A 520 -25.17 42.06 -8.19
CA VAL A 520 -24.28 40.96 -7.81
C VAL A 520 -24.46 40.58 -6.34
N LYS A 521 -24.58 41.60 -5.44
CA LYS A 521 -24.85 41.39 -4.01
C LYS A 521 -26.24 40.81 -3.76
N GLY A 522 -27.25 41.28 -4.51
CA GLY A 522 -28.61 40.73 -4.49
C GLY A 522 -28.66 39.30 -4.95
N THR A 523 -27.95 38.97 -6.04
CA THR A 523 -27.76 37.58 -6.52
C THR A 523 -27.12 36.73 -5.41
N GLY A 524 -26.08 37.23 -4.75
CA GLY A 524 -25.45 36.55 -3.60
C GLY A 524 -26.44 36.25 -2.48
N GLN A 525 -27.29 37.20 -2.09
CA GLN A 525 -28.33 37.04 -1.05
C GLN A 525 -29.36 35.96 -1.46
N ILE A 526 -29.82 35.99 -2.70
CA ILE A 526 -30.73 34.95 -3.20
C ILE A 526 -30.07 33.56 -3.14
N ILE A 527 -28.80 33.45 -3.51
CA ILE A 527 -28.07 32.18 -3.44
C ILE A 527 -27.90 31.75 -1.98
N GLU A 528 -27.64 32.66 -1.04
CA GLU A 528 -27.58 32.35 0.40
C GLU A 528 -28.91 31.81 0.91
N ILE A 529 -30.03 32.37 0.47
CA ILE A 529 -31.39 31.89 0.80
C ILE A 529 -31.60 30.50 0.15
N LEU A 530 -31.15 30.31 -1.08
CA LEU A 530 -31.18 29.00 -1.80
C LEU A 530 -30.12 28.02 -1.25
N ALA A 531 -29.04 28.50 -0.66
CA ALA A 531 -27.90 27.71 -0.15
C ALA A 531 -28.27 26.80 1.02
N ILE A 532 -29.44 26.95 1.65
CA ILE A 532 -29.97 25.97 2.59
C ILE A 532 -30.07 24.57 1.93
N ARG A 533 -30.22 24.50 0.61
CA ARG A 533 -30.24 23.28 -0.18
C ARG A 533 -29.02 23.08 -1.08
N ILE A 534 -28.25 24.12 -1.37
CA ILE A 534 -27.08 24.07 -2.23
C ILE A 534 -25.86 24.38 -1.37
N SER A 535 -24.92 23.45 -1.24
CA SER A 535 -23.74 23.62 -0.38
C SER A 535 -22.73 24.65 -0.91
N LEU A 536 -23.15 25.93 -1.06
CA LEU A 536 -22.28 27.02 -1.51
C LEU A 536 -21.05 27.15 -0.58
N ARG A 537 -21.20 26.82 0.71
CA ARG A 537 -20.09 26.79 1.68
C ARG A 537 -18.97 25.84 1.31
N GLN A 538 -19.23 24.85 0.46
CA GLN A 538 -18.18 23.99 -0.07
C GLN A 538 -17.34 24.67 -1.16
N TYR A 539 -17.78 25.82 -1.67
CA TYR A 539 -17.13 26.56 -2.76
C TYR A 539 -16.77 27.99 -2.41
N LEU A 540 -17.35 28.55 -1.36
CA LEU A 540 -17.14 29.94 -0.95
C LEU A 540 -17.11 30.05 0.58
N THR A 541 -16.12 30.74 1.12
CA THR A 541 -16.03 31.02 2.58
C THR A 541 -17.15 31.94 3.05
N ALA A 542 -17.38 31.93 4.35
CA ALA A 542 -18.43 32.77 4.98
C ALA A 542 -18.28 34.27 4.72
N ASP A 543 -17.04 34.73 4.66
CA ASP A 543 -16.66 36.11 4.41
C ASP A 543 -16.48 36.44 2.91
N GLN A 544 -16.73 35.45 2.03
CA GLN A 544 -16.64 35.55 0.58
C GLN A 544 -15.27 36.06 0.08
N SER A 545 -14.23 35.90 0.91
CA SER A 545 -12.85 36.26 0.55
C SER A 545 -12.12 35.13 -0.19
N THR A 546 -12.56 33.88 -0.03
CA THR A 546 -11.90 32.71 -0.64
C THR A 546 -12.90 31.85 -1.38
N ALA A 547 -12.58 31.55 -2.65
CA ALA A 547 -13.41 30.76 -3.54
C ALA A 547 -12.65 29.53 -4.02
N ARG A 548 -13.33 28.38 -4.02
CA ARG A 548 -12.84 27.12 -4.56
C ARG A 548 -13.57 26.79 -5.86
N VAL A 549 -12.84 26.50 -6.92
CA VAL A 549 -13.38 25.89 -8.13
C VAL A 549 -12.84 24.46 -8.22
N ARG A 550 -13.75 23.51 -8.24
CA ARG A 550 -13.45 22.08 -8.32
C ARG A 550 -13.50 21.59 -9.73
N LEU A 551 -12.37 21.12 -10.24
CA LEU A 551 -12.27 20.42 -11.52
C LEU A 551 -12.44 18.92 -11.25
N PHE A 552 -13.31 18.28 -12.06
CA PHE A 552 -13.53 16.85 -12.01
C PHE A 552 -12.69 16.16 -13.09
N VAL A 553 -11.93 15.15 -12.70
CA VAL A 553 -11.01 14.43 -13.58
C VAL A 553 -11.43 12.96 -13.66
N PRO A 554 -11.64 12.39 -14.86
CA PRO A 554 -12.14 11.02 -15.01
C PRO A 554 -11.07 9.93 -14.85
N SER A 555 -9.85 10.30 -14.45
CA SER A 555 -8.75 9.34 -14.34
C SER A 555 -7.78 9.73 -13.21
N ALA A 556 -7.34 8.73 -12.45
CA ALA A 556 -6.26 8.85 -11.46
C ALA A 556 -4.86 8.64 -12.06
N ASP A 557 -4.72 8.66 -13.39
CA ASP A 557 -3.44 8.48 -14.06
C ASP A 557 -2.45 9.58 -13.69
N TYR A 558 -1.27 9.16 -13.18
CA TYR A 558 -0.24 10.09 -12.69
C TYR A 558 0.29 11.02 -13.78
N ALA A 559 0.48 10.52 -15.00
CA ALA A 559 1.02 11.33 -16.10
C ALA A 559 0.03 12.42 -16.52
N ARG A 560 -1.26 12.08 -16.62
CA ARG A 560 -2.34 13.03 -16.93
C ARG A 560 -2.54 14.06 -15.83
N GLY A 561 -2.51 13.62 -14.57
CA GLY A 561 -2.58 14.53 -13.41
C GLY A 561 -1.43 15.52 -13.38
N ARG A 562 -0.20 15.07 -13.67
CA ARG A 562 0.99 15.91 -13.75
C ARG A 562 0.91 16.90 -14.93
N GLU A 563 0.41 16.48 -16.06
CA GLU A 563 0.18 17.36 -17.22
C GLU A 563 -0.82 18.47 -16.89
N LEU A 564 -1.96 18.12 -16.30
CA LEU A 564 -2.97 19.09 -15.85
C LEU A 564 -2.38 20.07 -14.83
N ARG A 565 -1.67 19.57 -13.82
CA ARG A 565 -1.02 20.40 -12.80
C ARG A 565 -0.04 21.38 -13.43
N ALA A 566 0.87 20.91 -14.28
CA ALA A 566 1.85 21.77 -14.95
C ALA A 566 1.18 22.80 -15.89
N TRP A 567 0.06 22.43 -16.53
CA TRP A 567 -0.69 23.33 -17.39
C TRP A 567 -1.35 24.46 -16.59
N LEU A 568 -1.92 24.15 -15.43
CA LEU A 568 -2.53 25.11 -14.51
C LEU A 568 -1.49 26.00 -13.84
N GLU A 569 -0.41 25.43 -13.28
CA GLU A 569 0.62 26.17 -12.58
C GLU A 569 1.32 27.23 -13.46
N ARG A 570 1.40 27.02 -14.77
CA ARG A 570 1.92 28.03 -15.71
C ARG A 570 0.97 29.20 -15.95
N ARG A 571 -0.33 29.06 -15.71
CA ARG A 571 -1.39 30.04 -16.08
C ARG A 571 -2.04 30.71 -14.90
N LEU A 572 -2.24 29.98 -13.81
CA LEU A 572 -2.96 30.45 -12.65
C LEU A 572 -2.33 31.67 -11.97
N PRO A 573 -1.00 31.78 -11.79
CA PRO A 573 -0.40 32.93 -11.12
C PRO A 573 -0.67 34.24 -11.88
N ALA A 574 -0.53 34.23 -13.20
CA ALA A 574 -0.78 35.42 -14.03
C ALA A 574 -2.27 35.80 -14.02
N LEU A 575 -3.17 34.81 -14.06
CA LEU A 575 -4.61 35.04 -13.96
C LEU A 575 -4.99 35.67 -12.62
N ALA A 576 -4.56 35.09 -11.52
CA ALA A 576 -4.87 35.59 -10.18
C ALA A 576 -4.29 37.00 -9.95
N ALA A 577 -3.05 37.26 -10.38
CA ALA A 577 -2.39 38.56 -10.24
C ALA A 577 -3.12 39.69 -10.99
N ARG A 578 -3.71 39.45 -12.17
CA ARG A 578 -4.51 40.43 -12.90
C ARG A 578 -5.68 40.97 -12.09
N HIS A 579 -6.25 40.14 -11.21
CA HIS A 579 -7.37 40.47 -10.35
C HIS A 579 -6.95 40.78 -8.90
N GLY A 580 -5.63 40.78 -8.60
CA GLY A 580 -5.10 41.04 -7.26
C GLY A 580 -5.40 39.95 -6.25
N ALA A 581 -5.66 38.74 -6.71
CA ALA A 581 -5.91 37.56 -5.90
C ALA A 581 -4.67 36.67 -5.78
N ARG A 582 -4.64 35.81 -4.79
CA ARG A 582 -3.70 34.69 -4.64
C ARG A 582 -4.37 33.40 -5.09
N VAL A 583 -3.58 32.43 -5.51
CA VAL A 583 -4.11 31.13 -5.97
C VAL A 583 -3.23 30.00 -5.47
N HIS A 584 -3.86 28.88 -5.12
CA HIS A 584 -3.18 27.62 -4.89
C HIS A 584 -4.02 26.44 -5.40
N VAL A 585 -3.40 25.27 -5.50
CA VAL A 585 -4.06 24.05 -5.91
C VAL A 585 -4.10 23.03 -4.77
N SER A 586 -5.19 22.27 -4.69
CA SER A 586 -5.44 21.24 -3.68
C SER A 586 -6.35 20.14 -4.23
N GLY A 587 -6.77 19.17 -3.42
CA GLY A 587 -7.67 18.09 -3.81
C GLY A 587 -6.97 16.75 -4.04
N ASP A 588 -7.75 15.76 -4.45
CA ASP A 588 -7.29 14.35 -4.51
C ASP A 588 -6.18 14.13 -5.54
N VAL A 589 -6.26 14.78 -6.71
CA VAL A 589 -5.25 14.63 -7.77
C VAL A 589 -3.91 15.23 -7.34
N PRO A 590 -3.82 16.50 -6.86
CA PRO A 590 -2.57 17.05 -6.34
C PRO A 590 -1.97 16.25 -5.18
N VAL A 591 -2.80 15.74 -4.25
CA VAL A 591 -2.33 14.86 -3.15
C VAL A 591 -1.81 13.54 -3.72
N GLY A 592 -2.52 12.91 -4.66
CA GLY A 592 -2.05 11.70 -5.33
C GLY A 592 -0.68 11.89 -6.01
N LEU A 593 -0.47 13.05 -6.65
CA LEU A 593 0.83 13.41 -7.23
C LEU A 593 1.94 13.55 -6.16
N ALA A 594 1.63 14.13 -4.99
CA ALA A 594 2.55 14.23 -3.88
C ALA A 594 2.89 12.84 -3.31
N VAL A 595 1.87 11.97 -3.13
CA VAL A 595 2.07 10.58 -2.68
C VAL A 595 2.99 9.83 -3.65
N VAL A 596 2.69 9.84 -4.96
CA VAL A 596 3.51 9.16 -5.97
C VAL A 596 4.93 9.75 -6.04
N GLY A 597 5.07 11.07 -5.94
CA GLY A 597 6.37 11.73 -5.86
C GLY A 597 7.20 11.29 -4.66
N SER A 598 6.56 11.14 -3.50
CA SER A 598 7.22 10.66 -2.28
C SER A 598 7.63 9.17 -2.38
N ILE A 599 6.86 8.34 -3.09
CA ILE A 599 7.23 6.94 -3.35
C ILE A 599 8.58 6.86 -4.07
N VAL A 600 8.77 7.65 -5.13
CA VAL A 600 10.03 7.66 -5.89
C VAL A 600 11.20 8.12 -5.03
N GLY A 601 11.02 9.23 -4.30
CA GLY A 601 12.04 9.75 -3.39
C GLY A 601 12.40 8.75 -2.29
N ASN A 602 11.40 8.15 -1.65
CA ASN A 602 11.59 7.13 -0.63
C ASN A 602 12.28 5.87 -1.19
N GLN A 603 11.95 5.46 -2.42
CA GLN A 603 12.55 4.30 -3.07
C GLN A 603 14.07 4.50 -3.25
N LEU A 604 14.47 5.61 -3.87
CA LEU A 604 15.88 5.90 -4.14
C LEU A 604 16.68 6.05 -2.84
N SER A 605 16.15 6.80 -1.88
CA SER A 605 16.81 6.99 -0.59
C SER A 605 16.90 5.69 0.21
N SER A 606 15.83 4.90 0.28
CA SER A 606 15.79 3.62 1.01
C SER A 606 16.77 2.59 0.42
N ILE A 607 16.82 2.45 -0.92
CA ILE A 607 17.81 1.58 -1.58
C ILE A 607 19.24 2.06 -1.28
N GLY A 608 19.48 3.37 -1.40
CA GLY A 608 20.79 3.98 -1.13
C GLY A 608 21.24 3.77 0.31
N TRP A 609 20.39 4.08 1.28
CA TRP A 609 20.67 3.88 2.69
C TRP A 609 20.86 2.41 3.05
N THR A 610 20.01 1.50 2.53
CA THR A 610 20.16 0.06 2.74
C THR A 610 21.50 -0.42 2.21
N ALA A 611 21.82 -0.11 0.96
CA ALA A 611 23.07 -0.54 0.34
C ALA A 611 24.31 0.01 1.08
N ALA A 612 24.28 1.30 1.46
CA ALA A 612 25.38 1.94 2.20
C ALA A 612 25.55 1.34 3.60
N THR A 613 24.46 1.12 4.34
CA THR A 613 24.49 0.56 5.69
C THR A 613 24.99 -0.90 5.67
N ILE A 614 24.48 -1.72 4.75
CA ILE A 614 24.93 -3.09 4.59
C ILE A 614 26.40 -3.13 4.18
N ALA A 615 26.81 -2.30 3.21
CA ALA A 615 28.22 -2.20 2.79
C ALA A 615 29.11 -1.80 3.95
N LEU A 616 28.72 -0.83 4.79
CA LEU A 616 29.46 -0.43 5.99
C LEU A 616 29.55 -1.58 7.00
N MET A 617 28.46 -2.28 7.27
CA MET A 617 28.46 -3.45 8.17
C MET A 617 29.40 -4.54 7.68
N LEU A 618 29.36 -4.85 6.38
CA LEU A 618 30.26 -5.83 5.76
C LEU A 618 31.71 -5.35 5.80
N LEU A 619 31.97 -4.06 5.56
CA LEU A 619 33.30 -3.48 5.64
C LEU A 619 33.89 -3.61 7.05
N VAL A 620 33.09 -3.31 8.07
CA VAL A 620 33.51 -3.46 9.47
C VAL A 620 33.76 -4.93 9.83
N ALA A 621 32.87 -5.83 9.41
CA ALA A 621 32.96 -7.26 9.70
C ALA A 621 34.14 -7.96 9.00
N PHE A 622 34.37 -7.65 7.73
CA PHE A 622 35.41 -8.31 6.92
C PHE A 622 36.69 -7.47 6.84
N ARG A 623 36.67 -6.20 7.26
CA ARG A 623 37.80 -5.24 7.21
C ARG A 623 38.44 -5.16 5.83
N SER A 624 37.66 -5.35 4.77
CA SER A 624 38.12 -5.39 3.39
C SER A 624 37.08 -4.88 2.41
N PRO A 625 37.35 -3.81 1.65
CA PRO A 625 36.43 -3.32 0.62
C PRO A 625 36.21 -4.35 -0.50
N ARG A 626 37.20 -5.19 -0.75
CA ARG A 626 37.15 -6.29 -1.71
C ARG A 626 36.06 -7.31 -1.35
N TRP A 627 36.07 -7.79 -0.09
CA TRP A 627 35.05 -8.72 0.39
C TRP A 627 33.67 -8.09 0.45
N THR A 628 33.59 -6.81 0.81
CA THR A 628 32.33 -6.05 0.76
C THR A 628 31.74 -6.05 -0.65
N ALA A 629 32.55 -5.73 -1.67
CA ALA A 629 32.11 -5.74 -3.06
C ALA A 629 31.67 -7.13 -3.54
N VAL A 630 32.43 -8.17 -3.21
CA VAL A 630 32.11 -9.58 -3.53
C VAL A 630 30.75 -9.99 -2.94
N LEU A 631 30.49 -9.64 -1.69
CA LEU A 631 29.23 -9.98 -0.99
C LEU A 631 28.03 -9.20 -1.52
N MET A 632 28.23 -7.92 -1.89
CA MET A 632 27.17 -7.08 -2.43
C MET A 632 26.80 -7.41 -3.89
N ALA A 633 27.75 -7.89 -4.67
CA ALA A 633 27.58 -8.10 -6.12
C ALA A 633 26.35 -8.96 -6.49
N PRO A 634 26.11 -10.14 -5.88
CA PRO A 634 24.97 -10.99 -6.27
C PRO A 634 23.61 -10.36 -5.99
N VAL A 635 23.46 -9.69 -4.84
CA VAL A 635 22.18 -9.09 -4.45
C VAL A 635 21.87 -7.81 -5.26
N LEU A 636 22.89 -7.01 -5.56
CA LEU A 636 22.75 -5.88 -6.49
C LEU A 636 22.39 -6.35 -7.90
N ALA A 637 23.02 -7.43 -8.38
CA ALA A 637 22.66 -8.06 -9.63
C ALA A 637 21.21 -8.57 -9.65
N ALA A 638 20.76 -9.24 -8.59
CA ALA A 638 19.38 -9.69 -8.45
C ALA A 638 18.38 -8.53 -8.48
N THR A 639 18.67 -7.48 -7.74
CA THR A 639 17.83 -6.28 -7.69
C THR A 639 17.72 -5.61 -9.07
N LEU A 640 18.85 -5.47 -9.79
CA LEU A 640 18.89 -4.91 -11.13
C LEU A 640 18.10 -5.76 -12.15
N LEU A 641 18.24 -7.08 -12.10
CA LEU A 641 17.49 -8.01 -12.94
C LEU A 641 15.99 -7.89 -12.73
N LEU A 642 15.56 -7.78 -11.48
CA LEU A 642 14.14 -7.65 -11.13
C LEU A 642 13.55 -6.32 -11.59
N PHE A 643 14.23 -5.20 -11.37
CA PHE A 643 13.76 -3.90 -11.87
C PHE A 643 13.71 -3.88 -13.41
N GLY A 644 14.72 -4.45 -14.07
CA GLY A 644 14.71 -4.60 -15.52
C GLY A 644 13.52 -5.43 -16.01
N ALA A 645 13.25 -6.56 -15.36
CA ALA A 645 12.10 -7.43 -15.66
C ALA A 645 10.76 -6.69 -15.45
N LEU A 646 10.59 -5.93 -14.36
CA LEU A 646 9.41 -5.11 -14.11
C LEU A 646 9.18 -4.08 -15.22
N GLY A 647 10.25 -3.42 -15.66
CA GLY A 647 10.17 -2.45 -16.76
C GLY A 647 9.70 -3.09 -18.08
N TYR A 648 10.21 -4.28 -18.41
CA TYR A 648 9.74 -5.03 -19.59
C TYR A 648 8.31 -5.56 -19.46
N ALA A 649 7.94 -6.02 -18.26
CA ALA A 649 6.58 -6.48 -17.99
C ALA A 649 5.55 -5.33 -17.92
N GLY A 650 6.00 -4.07 -17.91
CA GLY A 650 5.12 -2.91 -17.78
C GLY A 650 4.43 -2.82 -16.42
N VAL A 651 4.97 -3.50 -15.39
CA VAL A 651 4.44 -3.45 -14.03
C VAL A 651 4.85 -2.13 -13.39
N PRO A 652 3.89 -1.28 -12.97
CA PRO A 652 4.24 0.02 -12.39
C PRO A 652 4.83 -0.11 -10.99
N LEU A 653 5.68 0.84 -10.64
CA LEU A 653 6.16 1.03 -9.28
C LEU A 653 5.09 1.81 -8.47
N GLY A 654 4.57 1.18 -7.45
CA GLY A 654 3.67 1.77 -6.45
C GLY A 654 4.23 1.61 -5.04
N ILE A 655 3.44 1.93 -4.01
CA ILE A 655 3.86 1.84 -2.59
C ILE A 655 4.41 0.45 -2.26
N ALA A 656 3.65 -0.61 -2.55
CA ALA A 656 4.05 -1.97 -2.22
C ALA A 656 5.26 -2.44 -3.03
N THR A 657 5.26 -2.19 -4.36
CA THR A 657 6.38 -2.59 -5.21
C THR A 657 7.65 -1.78 -4.94
N SER A 658 7.55 -0.61 -4.31
CA SER A 658 8.73 0.16 -3.91
C SER A 658 9.49 -0.47 -2.75
N MET A 659 8.80 -1.20 -1.88
CA MET A 659 9.40 -1.75 -0.67
C MET A 659 10.28 -2.98 -0.93
N PHE A 660 10.04 -3.71 -2.03
CA PHE A 660 10.70 -4.99 -2.27
C PHE A 660 12.22 -4.87 -2.37
N ALA A 661 12.74 -3.80 -2.93
CA ALA A 661 14.17 -3.67 -3.20
C ALA A 661 15.02 -3.56 -1.94
N ALA A 662 14.60 -2.73 -0.97
CA ALA A 662 15.32 -2.61 0.31
C ALA A 662 15.26 -3.92 1.11
N LEU A 663 14.08 -4.57 1.13
CA LEU A 663 13.91 -5.88 1.76
C LEU A 663 14.72 -6.97 1.08
N THR A 664 14.80 -6.94 -0.27
CA THR A 664 15.62 -7.88 -1.06
C THR A 664 17.10 -7.69 -0.79
N LEU A 665 17.58 -6.43 -0.71
CA LEU A 665 18.98 -6.14 -0.38
C LEU A 665 19.32 -6.69 1.01
N GLY A 666 18.46 -6.49 2.01
CA GLY A 666 18.66 -7.00 3.36
C GLY A 666 18.72 -8.53 3.43
N ALA A 667 17.70 -9.21 2.90
CA ALA A 667 17.60 -10.67 2.96
C ALA A 667 18.49 -11.39 1.94
N GLY A 668 18.73 -10.79 0.78
CA GLY A 668 19.51 -11.41 -0.30
C GLY A 668 21.01 -11.51 0.00
N VAL A 669 21.53 -10.59 0.81
CA VAL A 669 22.96 -10.62 1.23
C VAL A 669 23.27 -11.84 2.10
N ASP A 670 22.28 -12.42 2.79
CA ASP A 670 22.45 -13.59 3.64
C ASP A 670 22.95 -14.81 2.85
N PHE A 671 22.45 -14.98 1.62
CA PHE A 671 22.90 -16.07 0.75
C PHE A 671 24.39 -15.97 0.42
N ALA A 672 24.84 -14.76 0.10
CA ALA A 672 26.25 -14.50 -0.18
C ALA A 672 27.13 -14.67 1.06
N LEU A 673 26.66 -14.21 2.23
CA LEU A 673 27.38 -14.33 3.51
C LEU A 673 27.62 -15.79 3.89
N HIS A 674 26.58 -16.61 3.87
CA HIS A 674 26.71 -18.05 4.20
C HIS A 674 27.56 -18.78 3.17
N TYR A 675 27.44 -18.46 1.89
CA TYR A 675 28.27 -19.05 0.84
C TYR A 675 29.75 -18.70 1.00
N VAL A 676 30.06 -17.40 1.16
CA VAL A 676 31.46 -16.92 1.29
C VAL A 676 32.09 -17.42 2.58
N HIS A 677 31.34 -17.45 3.69
CA HIS A 677 31.87 -17.97 4.96
C HIS A 677 32.25 -19.45 4.85
N ALA A 678 31.43 -20.28 4.22
CA ALA A 678 31.73 -21.68 3.97
C ALA A 678 32.91 -21.85 3.02
N TYR A 679 32.96 -21.07 1.92
CA TYR A 679 34.06 -21.09 0.97
C TYR A 679 35.41 -20.74 1.63
N ARG A 680 35.46 -19.67 2.44
CA ARG A 680 36.68 -19.28 3.16
C ARG A 680 37.15 -20.36 4.12
N ARG A 681 36.25 -21.08 4.79
CA ARG A 681 36.58 -22.21 5.65
C ARG A 681 37.24 -23.34 4.87
N GLU A 682 36.69 -23.70 3.72
CA GLU A 682 37.25 -24.77 2.84
C GLU A 682 38.61 -24.34 2.27
N ARG A 683 38.80 -23.07 1.91
CA ARG A 683 40.10 -22.55 1.45
C ARG A 683 41.16 -22.58 2.56
N ARG A 684 40.79 -22.22 3.81
CA ARG A 684 41.68 -22.28 4.98
C ARG A 684 42.07 -23.74 5.32
N ALA A 685 41.25 -24.70 4.97
CA ALA A 685 41.58 -26.14 5.07
C ALA A 685 42.52 -26.62 3.95
N GLY A 686 43.06 -25.73 3.12
CA GLY A 686 44.03 -26.04 2.08
C GLY A 686 43.45 -26.54 0.76
N ARG A 687 42.11 -26.53 0.59
CA ARG A 687 41.51 -27.05 -0.68
C ARG A 687 41.72 -26.04 -1.82
N PRO A 688 42.05 -26.55 -3.06
CA PRO A 688 42.08 -25.68 -4.24
C PRO A 688 40.72 -25.10 -4.54
N HIS A 689 40.65 -24.03 -5.37
CA HIS A 689 39.43 -23.27 -5.63
C HIS A 689 38.24 -24.15 -6.03
N ASP A 690 38.40 -25.00 -7.04
CA ASP A 690 37.32 -25.82 -7.61
C ASP A 690 36.77 -26.83 -6.58
N GLU A 691 37.65 -27.41 -5.78
CA GLU A 691 37.25 -28.29 -4.69
C GLU A 691 36.56 -27.55 -3.56
N ALA A 692 37.04 -26.37 -3.23
CA ALA A 692 36.41 -25.50 -2.22
C ALA A 692 35.00 -25.06 -2.65
N VAL A 693 34.81 -24.68 -3.92
CA VAL A 693 33.48 -24.38 -4.51
C VAL A 693 32.55 -25.58 -4.40
N LEU A 694 33.05 -26.77 -4.84
CA LEU A 694 32.24 -28.00 -4.79
C LEU A 694 31.85 -28.36 -3.34
N ALA A 695 32.80 -28.26 -2.41
CA ALA A 695 32.56 -28.53 -1.00
C ALA A 695 31.55 -27.51 -0.40
N THR A 696 31.64 -26.24 -0.79
CA THR A 696 30.70 -25.18 -0.39
C THR A 696 29.30 -25.46 -0.90
N LEU A 697 29.15 -25.84 -2.17
CA LEU A 697 27.84 -26.19 -2.73
C LEU A 697 27.20 -27.39 -2.01
N ARG A 698 28.01 -28.38 -1.61
CA ARG A 698 27.55 -29.56 -0.87
C ARG A 698 27.15 -29.30 0.58
N THR A 699 27.71 -28.28 1.19
CA THR A 699 27.46 -27.92 2.60
C THR A 699 26.52 -26.73 2.71
N ALA A 700 27.02 -25.52 2.53
CA ALA A 700 26.24 -24.29 2.65
C ALA A 700 25.26 -24.08 1.50
N GLY A 701 25.59 -24.50 0.25
CA GLY A 701 24.72 -24.30 -0.89
C GLY A 701 23.33 -24.92 -0.76
N ARG A 702 23.25 -26.07 -0.07
CA ARG A 702 21.97 -26.72 0.23
C ARG A 702 21.16 -25.93 1.27
N GLY A 703 21.80 -25.43 2.32
CA GLY A 703 21.15 -24.58 3.31
C GLY A 703 20.62 -23.30 2.68
N VAL A 704 21.44 -22.66 1.83
CA VAL A 704 21.05 -21.45 1.06
C VAL A 704 19.89 -21.76 0.10
N LEU A 705 19.86 -22.94 -0.57
CA LEU A 705 18.72 -23.34 -1.41
C LEU A 705 17.44 -23.47 -0.60
N TRP A 706 17.48 -24.22 0.52
CA TRP A 706 16.30 -24.38 1.36
C TRP A 706 15.83 -23.04 1.95
N ASN A 707 16.76 -22.17 2.31
CA ASN A 707 16.46 -20.83 2.77
C ASN A 707 15.74 -20.02 1.66
N ALA A 708 16.26 -20.03 0.44
CA ALA A 708 15.62 -19.36 -0.70
C ALA A 708 14.22 -19.92 -1.00
N VAL A 709 14.04 -21.25 -0.95
CA VAL A 709 12.74 -21.91 -1.17
C VAL A 709 11.75 -21.55 -0.06
N VAL A 710 12.17 -21.59 1.21
CA VAL A 710 11.30 -21.29 2.34
C VAL A 710 10.88 -19.81 2.30
N LEU A 711 11.80 -18.87 2.03
CA LEU A 711 11.49 -17.47 1.85
C LEU A 711 10.55 -17.23 0.66
N ALA A 712 10.85 -17.84 -0.51
CA ALA A 712 10.01 -17.69 -1.70
C ALA A 712 8.59 -18.23 -1.47
N CYS A 713 8.45 -19.42 -0.88
CA CYS A 713 7.16 -20.00 -0.54
C CYS A 713 6.45 -19.17 0.53
N GLY A 714 7.18 -18.70 1.57
CA GLY A 714 6.63 -17.87 2.61
C GLY A 714 6.06 -16.55 2.07
N PHE A 715 6.83 -15.84 1.25
CA PHE A 715 6.34 -14.61 0.62
C PHE A 715 5.20 -14.88 -0.39
N SER A 716 5.19 -16.04 -1.06
CA SER A 716 4.11 -16.42 -1.97
C SER A 716 2.77 -16.59 -1.26
N VAL A 717 2.74 -16.78 0.07
CA VAL A 717 1.50 -16.80 0.85
C VAL A 717 0.76 -15.46 0.71
N LEU A 718 1.48 -14.34 0.54
CA LEU A 718 0.86 -13.03 0.28
C LEU A 718 0.07 -13.00 -1.05
N ALA A 719 0.31 -13.89 -2.00
CA ALA A 719 -0.46 -13.95 -3.24
C ALA A 719 -1.96 -14.23 -3.02
N VAL A 720 -2.32 -14.79 -1.84
CA VAL A 720 -3.70 -15.05 -1.43
C VAL A 720 -4.33 -13.84 -0.71
N SER A 721 -3.57 -12.75 -0.49
CA SER A 721 -4.06 -11.52 0.14
C SER A 721 -5.25 -10.94 -0.62
N ALA A 722 -6.25 -10.47 0.13
CA ALA A 722 -7.37 -9.71 -0.41
C ALA A 722 -6.95 -8.32 -0.93
N ILE A 723 -5.75 -7.87 -0.56
CA ILE A 723 -5.17 -6.58 -0.89
C ILE A 723 -4.17 -6.77 -2.03
N LYS A 724 -4.51 -6.29 -3.23
CA LYS A 724 -3.72 -6.49 -4.45
C LYS A 724 -2.25 -6.05 -4.34
N PRO A 725 -1.90 -4.89 -3.76
CA PRO A 725 -0.51 -4.51 -3.52
C PRO A 725 0.28 -5.52 -2.70
N ASN A 726 -0.32 -6.10 -1.65
CA ASN A 726 0.32 -7.11 -0.81
C ASN A 726 0.61 -8.39 -1.61
N ALA A 727 -0.37 -8.83 -2.43
CA ALA A 727 -0.18 -9.98 -3.32
C ALA A 727 0.96 -9.74 -4.32
N SER A 728 1.02 -8.57 -4.94
CA SER A 728 2.10 -8.19 -5.86
C SER A 728 3.45 -8.16 -5.17
N LEU A 729 3.54 -7.54 -3.97
CA LEU A 729 4.76 -7.50 -3.17
C LEU A 729 5.24 -8.90 -2.81
N GLY A 730 4.33 -9.79 -2.39
CA GLY A 730 4.66 -11.16 -2.04
C GLY A 730 5.30 -11.94 -3.20
N LEU A 731 4.71 -11.82 -4.39
CA LEU A 731 5.24 -12.46 -5.60
C LEU A 731 6.61 -11.87 -6.01
N LEU A 732 6.78 -10.54 -5.87
CA LEU A 732 8.06 -9.88 -6.16
C LEU A 732 9.15 -10.31 -5.18
N LEU A 733 8.85 -10.37 -3.88
CA LEU A 733 9.79 -10.85 -2.87
C LEU A 733 10.13 -12.34 -3.08
N ALA A 734 9.16 -13.17 -3.42
CA ALA A 734 9.39 -14.58 -3.75
C ALA A 734 10.34 -14.73 -4.95
N ALA A 735 10.06 -13.99 -6.03
CA ALA A 735 10.94 -13.95 -7.20
C ALA A 735 12.34 -13.43 -6.84
N ALA A 736 12.41 -12.38 -6.00
CA ALA A 736 13.66 -11.79 -5.54
C ALA A 736 14.53 -12.78 -4.79
N MET A 737 13.96 -13.60 -3.93
CA MET A 737 14.72 -14.65 -3.21
C MET A 737 15.28 -15.69 -4.15
N LEU A 738 14.49 -16.17 -5.11
CA LEU A 738 14.95 -17.14 -6.10
C LEU A 738 16.04 -16.56 -7.02
N VAL A 739 15.88 -15.32 -7.48
CA VAL A 739 16.88 -14.63 -8.30
C VAL A 739 18.16 -14.36 -7.50
N SER A 740 18.04 -13.92 -6.23
CA SER A 740 19.20 -13.72 -5.34
C SER A 740 19.97 -15.01 -5.08
N TYR A 741 19.27 -16.14 -4.91
CA TYR A 741 19.90 -17.44 -4.86
C TYR A 741 20.64 -17.76 -6.17
N ALA A 742 19.96 -17.61 -7.31
CA ALA A 742 20.54 -17.92 -8.61
C ALA A 742 21.76 -17.05 -8.93
N THR A 743 21.72 -15.76 -8.61
CA THR A 743 22.88 -14.86 -8.78
C THR A 743 24.00 -15.17 -7.81
N THR A 744 23.69 -15.55 -6.57
CA THR A 744 24.71 -15.97 -5.59
C THR A 744 25.45 -17.21 -6.07
N VAL A 745 24.73 -18.28 -6.38
CA VAL A 745 25.35 -19.55 -6.79
C VAL A 745 25.96 -19.45 -8.19
N GLY A 746 25.37 -18.64 -9.10
CA GLY A 746 25.85 -18.50 -10.47
C GLY A 746 27.05 -17.54 -10.63
N LEU A 747 27.10 -16.43 -9.86
CA LEU A 747 28.14 -15.42 -10.04
C LEU A 747 29.32 -15.57 -9.07
N LEU A 748 29.05 -15.93 -7.80
CA LEU A 748 30.12 -15.97 -6.78
C LEU A 748 31.28 -16.91 -7.10
N PRO A 749 31.08 -18.15 -7.64
CA PRO A 749 32.20 -19.01 -7.96
C PRO A 749 33.21 -18.34 -8.89
N GLU A 750 32.75 -17.67 -9.94
CA GLU A 750 33.64 -16.99 -10.91
C GLU A 750 34.24 -15.70 -10.33
N ILE A 751 33.47 -14.94 -9.55
CA ILE A 751 33.98 -13.75 -8.85
C ILE A 751 35.09 -14.15 -7.86
N LEU A 752 34.88 -15.21 -7.07
CA LEU A 752 35.85 -15.73 -6.10
C LEU A 752 37.08 -16.32 -6.78
N ARG A 753 36.97 -16.88 -7.98
CA ARG A 753 38.11 -17.35 -8.76
C ARG A 753 39.03 -16.21 -9.18
N ARG A 754 38.46 -15.08 -9.59
CA ARG A 754 39.22 -13.91 -10.04
C ARG A 754 39.75 -13.05 -8.88
N TRP A 755 38.98 -12.94 -7.82
CA TRP A 755 39.23 -11.99 -6.73
C TRP A 755 39.50 -12.63 -5.37
N GLY A 756 39.30 -13.95 -5.21
CA GLY A 756 39.46 -14.70 -3.94
C GLY A 756 40.86 -15.24 -3.65
N GLY A 757 41.83 -14.90 -4.46
CA GLY A 757 43.17 -15.47 -4.42
C GLY A 757 44.19 -14.70 -3.56
N GLU A 758 43.84 -14.34 -2.35
CA GLU A 758 44.78 -13.95 -1.27
C GLU A 758 43.96 -13.72 0.01
N SER A 759 43.99 -14.66 0.93
CA SER A 759 43.51 -14.50 2.30
C SER A 759 44.66 -14.58 3.26
#